data_1481f6063fe506fbe1289d5526c5480b
#
_entry.id   1481f6063fe506fbe1289d5526c5480b
#
_cell.length_a   1.000
_cell.length_b   1.000
_cell.length_c   1.000
_cell.angle_alpha   90.00
_cell.angle_beta   90.00
_cell.angle_gamma   90.00
#
_symmetry.space_group_name_H-M   'P 1'
#
loop_
_entity.id
_entity.type
_entity.pdbx_description
1 polymer ?
#
loop_
_entity_poly.entity_id
_entity_poly.type
_entity_poly.pdbx_seq_one_letter_code
_entity_poly.pdbx_strand_id
1 'polypeptide(L)'
;MSEKEGEETIVASIRALVHKGQCALSISASDEIVNDECAYTFDGPLKTTRTEEDGIFVNMKTLCAVSRKYLRMDSMKTENQGLYLKRRFRKVFIDDNDGTSEDEEMTTVDDETTTKREKKEITKLGIGVEGGFGEEDAKPKFTLEKDERIVVYDCEEDSILAEMKVDFESQEVQNVLPTVVFECAKTISEREGYDAKKDVMASWEDVPKVSKYSENLVQVKSEGKERILPDPKTWKCFETGETTNLWLNLSDGVIGSGRRHFDGSGGNGSALRHYQSEKAKGNEYPLVVKLGTITPDGADVYSYAADEDDAVTDPKLAEHLKFWGIDIMSQVKTEQTMNEIQIDKNRTFEFDAITEHGKDLKEVSGEGLIGLKNLGNSCYMNSVVQVMKECANVRKVFADEKNKELVFETGKSGGAKAIENDALAQTVKLFSSLTSSEYARTSEELSDETQRKQDLRGLADGLAPRMFKRLIGKGHAEFSTARQQDAREFFDHCLEKFDDWQKEGTRESRFLINEQPAVGSALSSISSEFRFETLERTVCGSSQKAGFQTGSHVVLDVPVPRELAMKIDAAKEEQEAAAAKRQKKEGEEDAPAPLEIPFATCLEPFTQESITEDYDSPAIQGKTFAKRKTFLKSCPNVLALCVNRYYYGDDWRPKKIDCVVNVPERIDLESLRVDQKNDVDAYELMPEDVNMDANAANEITADDSIVAQLVAMGFSENGSKRAAIATSNAGAEVAMEWVFAHSEDPDFNDPPVTKTDSSKNENKTNSVSAEALSQLESMGFSSAASRTALRVSGNNNSVEAACEWLFANMDDIDEACAKAERELEEKEKRSGEDASIIADEIIDGKGEYELFGVVSHMGANTGCGHYVAHVKKDNQWILFNDEKVAVSENPPLGLGYLYFFRRT
;
A
#
# COMPACT_ATOMS: atom_id res chain seq x y z
N MET A 1 50.92 26.68 -11.86
CA MET A 1 50.16 27.53 -10.94
C MET A 1 50.43 27.04 -9.55
N SER A 2 50.69 27.92 -8.58
CA SER A 2 50.80 27.51 -7.19
C SER A 2 49.43 27.03 -6.66
N GLU A 3 49.41 26.14 -5.69
CA GLU A 3 48.14 25.68 -5.09
C GLU A 3 47.24 26.85 -4.71
N LYS A 4 47.78 27.92 -4.18
CA LYS A 4 47.05 29.13 -3.80
C LYS A 4 46.41 29.89 -4.99
N GLU A 5 47.05 29.96 -6.14
CA GLU A 5 46.49 30.59 -7.37
C GLU A 5 45.32 29.75 -7.91
N GLY A 6 45.36 28.43 -7.73
CA GLY A 6 44.27 27.52 -8.04
C GLY A 6 43.03 27.76 -7.16
N GLU A 7 43.24 27.88 -5.85
CA GLU A 7 42.14 28.12 -4.87
C GLU A 7 41.45 29.47 -5.08
N GLU A 8 42.21 30.56 -5.33
CA GLU A 8 41.62 31.89 -5.61
C GLU A 8 40.76 31.87 -6.87
N THR A 9 41.15 31.13 -7.90
CA THR A 9 40.38 30.98 -9.14
C THR A 9 39.11 30.23 -8.95
N ILE A 10 39.17 29.17 -8.15
CA ILE A 10 37.97 28.36 -7.77
C ILE A 10 36.96 29.23 -7.02
N VAL A 11 37.40 29.94 -6.01
CA VAL A 11 36.55 30.82 -5.19
C VAL A 11 35.89 31.94 -6.01
N ALA A 12 36.62 32.48 -6.96
CA ALA A 12 36.07 33.48 -7.88
C ALA A 12 34.96 32.90 -8.76
N SER A 13 35.13 31.69 -9.28
CA SER A 13 34.10 30.97 -10.03
C SER A 13 32.86 30.65 -9.18
N ILE A 14 33.04 30.21 -7.95
CA ILE A 14 31.95 29.96 -6.99
C ILE A 14 31.16 31.26 -6.71
N ARG A 15 31.87 32.38 -6.47
CA ARG A 15 31.21 33.70 -6.25
C ARG A 15 30.38 34.13 -7.44
N ALA A 16 30.87 33.94 -8.65
CA ALA A 16 30.14 34.25 -9.87
C ALA A 16 28.84 33.41 -10.00
N LEU A 17 28.89 32.12 -9.63
CA LEU A 17 27.68 31.26 -9.65
C LEU A 17 26.67 31.62 -8.57
N VAL A 18 27.11 32.01 -7.38
CA VAL A 18 26.23 32.53 -6.34
C VAL A 18 25.48 33.78 -6.82
N HIS A 19 26.16 34.70 -7.48
CA HIS A 19 25.52 35.89 -8.07
C HIS A 19 24.50 35.55 -9.17
N LYS A 20 24.67 34.40 -9.84
CA LYS A 20 23.71 33.86 -10.83
C LYS A 20 22.58 33.06 -10.19
N GLY A 21 22.50 32.97 -8.85
CA GLY A 21 21.47 32.24 -8.14
C GLY A 21 21.59 30.70 -8.21
N GLN A 22 22.82 30.20 -8.38
CA GLN A 22 23.12 28.75 -8.44
C GLN A 22 23.35 28.13 -7.06
N CYS A 23 22.97 28.80 -5.99
CA CYS A 23 23.03 28.30 -4.62
C CYS A 23 21.75 28.74 -3.86
N ALA A 24 21.18 27.87 -3.08
CA ALA A 24 20.07 28.23 -2.18
C ALA A 24 20.56 29.26 -1.14
N LEU A 25 19.90 30.41 -1.09
CA LEU A 25 20.29 31.52 -0.20
C LEU A 25 19.96 31.23 1.27
N SER A 26 18.93 30.43 1.50
CA SER A 26 18.56 29.92 2.82
C SER A 26 17.85 28.58 2.65
N ILE A 27 18.11 27.65 3.54
CA ILE A 27 17.44 26.33 3.59
C ILE A 27 16.59 26.33 4.85
N SER A 28 15.29 26.23 4.70
CA SER A 28 14.36 26.15 5.82
C SER A 28 14.30 24.73 6.39
N ALA A 29 13.74 24.57 7.58
CA ALA A 29 13.55 23.24 8.16
C ALA A 29 12.58 22.35 7.35
N SER A 30 11.69 22.98 6.58
CA SER A 30 10.71 22.32 5.74
C SER A 30 11.24 21.93 4.34
N ASP A 31 12.43 22.40 3.96
CA ASP A 31 12.98 22.07 2.65
C ASP A 31 13.49 20.62 2.65
N GLU A 32 12.99 19.81 1.74
CA GLU A 32 13.45 18.45 1.53
C GLU A 32 14.81 18.44 0.82
N ILE A 33 15.77 17.76 1.42
CA ILE A 33 17.10 17.54 0.85
C ILE A 33 17.24 16.06 0.49
N VAL A 34 17.52 15.79 -0.76
CA VAL A 34 17.86 14.46 -1.28
C VAL A 34 19.36 14.39 -1.48
N ASN A 35 20.08 13.88 -0.48
CA ASN A 35 21.55 13.90 -0.43
C ASN A 35 22.19 12.52 -0.27
N ASP A 36 21.41 11.46 -0.27
CA ASP A 36 21.80 10.07 -0.03
C ASP A 36 21.51 9.13 -1.21
N GLU A 37 20.67 9.54 -2.16
CA GLU A 37 20.34 8.76 -3.35
C GLU A 37 20.16 9.65 -4.57
N CYS A 38 20.63 9.21 -5.74
CA CYS A 38 20.43 9.89 -7.01
C CYS A 38 18.96 9.82 -7.45
N ALA A 39 18.44 10.92 -7.97
CA ALA A 39 17.05 10.97 -8.49
C ALA A 39 16.81 10.03 -9.69
N TYR A 40 17.85 9.77 -10.50
CA TYR A 40 17.78 8.97 -11.73
C TYR A 40 18.20 7.51 -11.54
N THR A 41 19.02 7.21 -10.52
CA THR A 41 19.60 5.90 -10.25
C THR A 41 19.54 5.58 -8.75
N PHE A 42 19.90 4.37 -8.35
CA PHE A 42 20.05 4.00 -6.94
C PHE A 42 21.45 4.26 -6.39
N ASP A 43 22.26 5.07 -7.10
CA ASP A 43 23.58 5.45 -6.61
C ASP A 43 23.46 6.37 -5.40
N GLY A 44 24.31 6.10 -4.41
CA GLY A 44 24.43 6.87 -3.18
C GLY A 44 25.85 7.41 -3.00
N PRO A 45 26.15 8.04 -1.86
CA PRO A 45 27.49 8.49 -1.52
C PRO A 45 28.50 7.34 -1.40
N LEU A 46 28.04 6.14 -1.04
CA LEU A 46 28.81 4.90 -1.11
C LEU A 46 28.84 4.41 -2.55
N LYS A 47 29.95 3.80 -2.97
CA LYS A 47 30.07 3.22 -4.32
C LYS A 47 29.09 2.06 -4.47
N THR A 48 27.98 2.27 -5.17
CA THR A 48 26.93 1.26 -5.38
C THR A 48 27.07 0.55 -6.72
N THR A 49 27.53 1.24 -7.77
CA THR A 49 27.71 0.65 -9.11
C THR A 49 29.15 0.26 -9.38
N ARG A 50 29.37 -0.62 -10.38
CA ARG A 50 30.72 -1.03 -10.80
C ARG A 50 31.45 0.07 -11.55
N THR A 51 30.74 0.97 -12.19
CA THR A 51 31.25 1.97 -13.12
C THR A 51 31.47 3.34 -12.51
N GLU A 52 30.72 3.69 -11.48
CA GLU A 52 30.75 5.01 -10.86
C GLU A 52 31.71 5.03 -9.65
N GLU A 53 32.86 5.72 -9.82
CA GLU A 53 33.80 5.93 -8.71
C GLU A 53 33.62 7.28 -8.01
N ASP A 54 32.76 8.14 -8.55
CA ASP A 54 32.67 9.53 -8.16
C ASP A 54 31.72 9.85 -7.00
N GLY A 55 30.87 8.90 -6.58
CA GLY A 55 29.81 9.17 -5.62
C GLY A 55 28.66 9.94 -6.26
N ILE A 56 27.97 10.77 -5.48
CA ILE A 56 26.84 11.58 -5.96
C ILE A 56 27.13 13.08 -5.84
N PHE A 57 26.43 13.87 -6.65
CA PHE A 57 26.53 15.32 -6.72
C PHE A 57 25.19 15.94 -6.31
N VAL A 58 25.13 16.62 -5.18
CA VAL A 58 23.92 17.30 -4.71
C VAL A 58 23.92 18.71 -5.29
N ASN A 59 22.92 19.01 -6.11
CA ASN A 59 22.75 20.35 -6.68
C ASN A 59 22.43 21.36 -5.57
N MET A 60 23.27 22.35 -5.36
CA MET A 60 23.13 23.31 -4.26
C MET A 60 21.97 24.31 -4.44
N LYS A 61 21.37 24.37 -5.64
CA LYS A 61 20.15 25.16 -5.90
C LYS A 61 18.87 24.35 -5.65
N THR A 62 18.81 23.10 -6.13
CA THR A 62 17.60 22.26 -6.07
C THR A 62 17.59 21.30 -4.88
N LEU A 63 18.70 21.17 -4.16
CA LEU A 63 18.92 20.29 -3.00
C LEU A 63 18.68 18.81 -3.30
N CYS A 64 18.88 18.38 -4.56
CA CYS A 64 18.65 17.04 -5.01
C CYS A 64 19.92 16.42 -5.64
N ALA A 65 20.18 15.17 -5.35
CA ALA A 65 21.37 14.44 -5.79
C ALA A 65 21.21 13.82 -7.17
N VAL A 66 22.32 13.80 -7.89
CA VAL A 66 22.49 13.14 -9.20
C VAL A 66 23.81 12.37 -9.24
N SER A 67 23.85 11.24 -9.96
CA SER A 67 25.09 10.56 -10.29
C SER A 67 25.84 11.29 -11.44
N ARG A 68 27.13 11.00 -11.63
CA ARG A 68 27.97 11.61 -12.67
C ARG A 68 27.38 11.49 -14.08
N LYS A 69 26.75 10.34 -14.37
CA LYS A 69 26.10 10.05 -15.65
C LYS A 69 25.00 11.07 -16.01
N TYR A 70 24.25 11.56 -15.03
CA TYR A 70 23.11 12.48 -15.24
C TYR A 70 23.42 13.94 -14.86
N LEU A 71 24.68 14.23 -14.48
CA LEU A 71 25.09 15.57 -14.06
C LEU A 71 24.89 16.60 -15.17
N ARG A 72 25.24 16.23 -16.42
CA ARG A 72 25.04 17.07 -17.60
C ARG A 72 23.55 17.40 -17.81
N MET A 73 22.69 16.39 -17.72
CA MET A 73 21.25 16.53 -17.88
C MET A 73 20.64 17.45 -16.82
N ASP A 74 21.02 17.26 -15.56
CA ASP A 74 20.56 18.13 -14.46
C ASP A 74 21.04 19.58 -14.65
N SER A 75 22.31 19.77 -14.99
CA SER A 75 22.89 21.09 -15.22
C SER A 75 22.22 21.82 -16.39
N MET A 76 21.94 21.13 -17.51
CA MET A 76 21.20 21.68 -18.64
C MET A 76 19.80 22.14 -18.27
N LYS A 77 19.10 21.36 -17.43
CA LYS A 77 17.74 21.69 -16.96
C LYS A 77 17.72 22.77 -15.88
N THR A 78 18.85 23.06 -15.26
CA THR A 78 19.03 24.05 -14.19
C THR A 78 19.93 25.23 -14.54
N GLU A 79 19.95 25.65 -15.81
CA GLU A 79 20.62 26.82 -16.33
C GLU A 79 22.14 26.69 -16.68
N ASN A 80 22.54 25.54 -17.20
CA ASN A 80 23.83 25.27 -17.88
C ASN A 80 25.10 25.24 -17.01
N GLN A 81 25.25 26.04 -15.97
CA GLN A 81 26.37 25.98 -15.05
C GLN A 81 25.88 25.74 -13.64
N GLY A 82 26.36 24.68 -13.01
CA GLY A 82 25.89 24.26 -11.71
C GLY A 82 26.94 24.29 -10.61
N LEU A 83 26.47 24.55 -9.39
CA LEU A 83 27.25 24.38 -8.18
C LEU A 83 26.72 23.17 -7.43
N TYR A 84 27.60 22.21 -7.17
CA TYR A 84 27.24 20.94 -6.57
C TYR A 84 28.09 20.64 -5.35
N LEU A 85 27.53 19.94 -4.37
CA LEU A 85 28.28 19.27 -3.32
C LEU A 85 28.45 17.79 -3.72
N LYS A 86 29.67 17.42 -4.10
CA LYS A 86 30.05 16.03 -4.34
C LYS A 86 30.23 15.32 -3.02
N ARG A 87 29.58 14.18 -2.86
CA ARG A 87 29.64 13.35 -1.66
C ARG A 87 30.10 11.96 -2.04
N ARG A 88 31.22 11.54 -1.44
CA ARG A 88 31.78 10.21 -1.62
C ARG A 88 32.15 9.65 -0.27
N PHE A 89 31.61 8.47 0.05
CA PHE A 89 31.87 7.81 1.30
C PHE A 89 32.57 6.47 1.07
N ARG A 90 33.42 6.09 2.02
CA ARG A 90 34.11 4.82 2.02
C ARG A 90 33.96 4.17 3.39
N LYS A 91 33.64 2.88 3.40
CA LYS A 91 33.66 2.05 4.62
C LYS A 91 35.10 1.68 4.94
N VAL A 92 35.56 2.02 6.14
CA VAL A 92 36.85 1.61 6.68
C VAL A 92 36.58 0.66 7.84
N PHE A 93 36.88 -0.61 7.64
CA PHE A 93 36.63 -1.62 8.65
C PHE A 93 37.69 -1.56 9.73
N ILE A 94 37.29 -1.73 11.00
CA ILE A 94 38.16 -1.72 12.16
C ILE A 94 38.61 -3.16 12.38
N ASP A 95 39.91 -3.42 12.22
CA ASP A 95 40.51 -4.72 12.59
C ASP A 95 40.55 -4.83 14.09
N ASP A 96 39.83 -5.81 14.68
CA ASP A 96 39.82 -6.09 16.12
C ASP A 96 41.19 -6.60 16.64
N ASN A 97 42.25 -6.55 15.81
CA ASN A 97 43.58 -7.02 16.16
C ASN A 97 44.58 -5.93 16.62
N ASP A 98 44.15 -4.68 16.74
CA ASP A 98 45.06 -3.65 17.26
C ASP A 98 44.89 -3.55 18.80
N GLY A 99 45.38 -4.60 19.45
CA GLY A 99 45.41 -4.72 20.91
C GLY A 99 46.39 -3.75 21.54
N THR A 100 45.95 -2.61 21.97
CA THR A 100 46.54 -1.91 23.09
C THR A 100 45.83 -2.38 24.36
N SER A 101 46.49 -3.37 24.98
CA SER A 101 46.18 -3.82 26.34
C SER A 101 46.34 -2.64 27.33
N GLU A 102 45.25 -2.10 27.83
CA GLU A 102 45.27 -1.46 29.16
C GLU A 102 44.83 -2.52 30.17
N ASP A 103 45.86 -3.04 30.87
CA ASP A 103 45.71 -3.96 32.00
C ASP A 103 44.92 -3.26 33.14
N GLU A 104 43.66 -3.56 33.30
CA GLU A 104 42.99 -3.41 34.59
C GLU A 104 43.01 -4.76 35.29
N GLU A 105 43.90 -4.85 36.31
CA GLU A 105 43.91 -5.92 37.31
C GLU A 105 42.53 -6.09 37.93
N MET A 106 41.86 -7.17 37.60
CA MET A 106 40.71 -7.62 38.39
C MET A 106 41.04 -8.90 39.15
N THR A 107 41.16 -8.73 40.45
CA THR A 107 41.38 -9.74 41.44
C THR A 107 40.43 -10.92 41.32
N THR A 108 41.05 -12.09 41.27
CA THR A 108 40.41 -13.41 41.33
C THR A 108 39.71 -13.65 42.67
N VAL A 109 38.44 -14.03 42.61
CA VAL A 109 37.76 -14.77 43.66
C VAL A 109 37.27 -16.08 43.05
N ASP A 110 37.88 -17.15 43.51
CA ASP A 110 37.47 -18.54 43.19
C ASP A 110 36.08 -18.80 43.77
N ASP A 111 35.13 -19.26 42.96
CA ASP A 111 34.06 -20.12 43.45
C ASP A 111 33.70 -21.18 42.39
N GLU A 112 34.05 -22.40 42.72
CA GLU A 112 33.73 -23.61 41.99
C GLU A 112 32.24 -23.93 42.17
N THR A 113 31.44 -23.76 41.13
CA THR A 113 30.28 -24.65 40.88
C THR A 113 29.97 -24.72 39.40
N THR A 114 30.56 -25.68 38.74
CA THR A 114 30.30 -26.10 37.38
C THR A 114 28.92 -26.77 37.27
N THR A 115 27.92 -26.03 36.76
CA THR A 115 26.77 -26.64 36.09
C THR A 115 26.99 -26.51 34.59
N LYS A 116 27.24 -27.65 33.95
CA LYS A 116 27.24 -27.78 32.48
C LYS A 116 25.91 -27.29 31.92
N ARG A 117 25.90 -26.11 31.32
CA ARG A 117 24.87 -25.72 30.38
C ARG A 117 25.15 -26.45 29.09
N GLU A 118 24.27 -27.40 28.75
CA GLU A 118 24.22 -27.96 27.42
C GLU A 118 24.07 -26.82 26.41
N LYS A 119 24.99 -26.74 25.45
CA LYS A 119 24.85 -25.88 24.26
C LYS A 119 23.62 -26.39 23.52
N LYS A 120 22.50 -25.67 23.60
CA LYS A 120 21.45 -25.80 22.61
C LYS A 120 22.09 -25.46 21.27
N GLU A 121 22.12 -26.41 20.36
CA GLU A 121 22.40 -26.13 18.96
C GLU A 121 21.36 -25.10 18.49
N ILE A 122 21.82 -23.88 18.21
CA ILE A 122 21.00 -22.85 17.63
C ILE A 122 20.80 -23.27 16.18
N THR A 123 19.58 -23.65 15.85
CA THR A 123 19.15 -23.93 14.49
C THR A 123 19.40 -22.68 13.63
N LYS A 124 20.27 -22.76 12.64
CA LYS A 124 20.55 -21.67 11.71
C LYS A 124 19.27 -21.36 10.96
N LEU A 125 18.73 -20.16 11.16
CA LEU A 125 17.58 -19.65 10.44
C LEU A 125 17.96 -19.35 8.99
N GLY A 126 17.00 -19.57 8.09
CA GLY A 126 17.15 -19.34 6.65
C GLY A 126 17.42 -17.88 6.30
N ILE A 127 17.64 -17.61 5.01
CA ILE A 127 17.93 -16.30 4.44
C ILE A 127 16.83 -15.31 4.83
N GLY A 128 17.19 -14.18 5.44
CA GLY A 128 16.25 -13.07 5.68
C GLY A 128 15.97 -12.69 7.12
N VAL A 129 16.60 -13.35 8.11
CA VAL A 129 16.34 -13.00 9.51
C VAL A 129 17.59 -12.39 10.15
N GLU A 130 17.55 -11.10 10.45
CA GLU A 130 18.40 -10.50 11.47
C GLU A 130 17.76 -10.81 12.82
N GLY A 131 18.24 -11.83 13.51
CA GLY A 131 17.74 -12.14 14.83
C GLY A 131 17.88 -13.61 15.15
N GLY A 132 19.00 -14.00 15.67
CA GLY A 132 19.34 -15.36 16.00
C GLY A 132 20.82 -15.67 15.81
N PHE A 133 21.58 -14.63 15.49
CA PHE A 133 23.04 -14.74 15.38
C PHE A 133 23.62 -14.69 16.79
N GLY A 134 24.48 -15.67 17.12
CA GLY A 134 25.35 -15.57 18.26
C GLY A 134 26.28 -14.37 18.07
N GLU A 135 26.95 -13.93 19.13
CA GLU A 135 27.92 -12.82 19.12
C GLU A 135 29.04 -12.95 18.07
N GLU A 136 29.20 -14.16 17.47
CA GLU A 136 30.20 -14.43 16.43
C GLU A 136 29.81 -13.93 15.03
N ASP A 137 28.53 -13.58 14.79
CA ASP A 137 28.02 -13.10 13.50
C ASP A 137 27.75 -11.58 13.48
N ALA A 138 28.31 -10.82 14.41
CA ALA A 138 28.20 -9.37 14.42
C ALA A 138 28.78 -8.79 13.12
N LYS A 139 28.01 -7.93 12.42
CA LYS A 139 28.51 -7.20 11.24
C LYS A 139 29.81 -6.50 11.62
N PRO A 140 30.87 -6.57 10.77
CA PRO A 140 32.15 -5.96 11.11
C PRO A 140 31.98 -4.47 11.36
N LYS A 141 32.56 -3.99 12.46
CA LYS A 141 32.53 -2.57 12.82
C LYS A 141 33.27 -1.78 11.77
N PHE A 142 32.67 -0.73 11.27
CA PHE A 142 33.32 0.17 10.31
C PHE A 142 33.05 1.61 10.68
N THR A 143 33.96 2.49 10.25
CA THR A 143 33.78 3.92 10.20
C THR A 143 33.56 4.38 8.77
N LEU A 144 32.79 5.45 8.58
CA LEU A 144 32.59 6.07 7.27
C LEU A 144 33.62 7.21 7.09
N GLU A 145 34.56 7.02 6.18
CA GLU A 145 35.39 8.11 5.70
C GLU A 145 34.59 8.92 4.68
N LYS A 146 34.34 10.21 4.98
CA LYS A 146 33.61 11.13 4.14
C LYS A 146 34.56 12.00 3.35
N ASP A 147 34.43 12.00 2.03
CA ASP A 147 35.11 12.92 1.12
C ASP A 147 34.07 13.82 0.45
N GLU A 148 33.95 15.05 0.93
CA GLU A 148 32.95 16.02 0.46
C GLU A 148 33.67 17.19 -0.19
N ARG A 149 33.20 17.58 -1.40
CA ARG A 149 33.82 18.61 -2.22
C ARG A 149 32.79 19.50 -2.89
N ILE A 150 33.04 20.80 -2.90
CA ILE A 150 32.30 21.72 -3.74
C ILE A 150 32.85 21.64 -5.16
N VAL A 151 31.95 21.45 -6.13
CA VAL A 151 32.24 21.25 -7.53
C VAL A 151 31.55 22.32 -8.36
N VAL A 152 32.31 22.94 -9.26
CA VAL A 152 31.81 23.79 -10.32
C VAL A 152 31.79 22.97 -11.60
N TYR A 153 30.60 22.76 -12.16
CA TYR A 153 30.38 21.93 -13.34
C TYR A 153 29.92 22.75 -14.54
N ASP A 154 30.48 22.47 -15.71
CA ASP A 154 30.09 23.03 -17.00
C ASP A 154 29.45 21.97 -17.88
N CYS A 155 28.18 22.17 -18.23
CA CYS A 155 27.44 21.21 -19.04
C CYS A 155 27.78 21.27 -20.54
N GLU A 156 28.32 22.38 -21.05
CA GLU A 156 28.71 22.51 -22.46
C GLU A 156 29.93 21.63 -22.77
N GLU A 157 30.92 21.69 -21.88
CA GLU A 157 32.13 20.90 -21.98
C GLU A 157 32.03 19.51 -21.32
N ASP A 158 30.91 19.22 -20.62
CA ASP A 158 30.69 18.02 -19.78
C ASP A 158 31.85 17.78 -18.81
N SER A 159 32.37 18.86 -18.19
CA SER A 159 33.58 18.81 -17.39
C SER A 159 33.42 19.48 -16.02
N ILE A 160 34.16 18.98 -15.05
CA ILE A 160 34.34 19.66 -13.76
C ILE A 160 35.43 20.74 -13.95
N LEU A 161 34.98 21.98 -13.90
CA LEU A 161 35.89 23.14 -14.04
C LEU A 161 36.77 23.35 -12.81
N ALA A 162 36.21 23.08 -11.64
CA ALA A 162 36.89 23.25 -10.36
C ALA A 162 36.29 22.36 -9.28
N GLU A 163 37.13 21.88 -8.38
CA GLU A 163 36.76 21.04 -7.26
C GLU A 163 37.57 21.45 -6.02
N MET A 164 36.90 21.64 -4.89
CA MET A 164 37.54 22.03 -3.62
C MET A 164 37.01 21.13 -2.50
N LYS A 165 37.92 20.48 -1.76
CA LYS A 165 37.57 19.69 -0.57
C LYS A 165 37.04 20.61 0.53
N VAL A 166 35.96 20.20 1.17
CA VAL A 166 35.35 20.95 2.27
C VAL A 166 35.54 20.18 3.57
N ASP A 167 36.14 20.89 4.52
CA ASP A 167 36.20 20.48 5.91
C ASP A 167 35.34 21.48 6.71
N PHE A 168 34.20 21.03 7.19
CA PHE A 168 33.24 21.90 7.88
C PHE A 168 33.70 22.31 9.29
N GLU A 169 34.73 21.66 9.84
CA GLU A 169 35.33 22.05 11.12
C GLU A 169 36.47 23.08 10.93
N SER A 170 36.97 23.24 9.71
CA SER A 170 38.09 24.12 9.41
C SER A 170 37.66 25.59 9.26
N GLN A 171 38.20 26.46 10.11
CA GLN A 171 38.00 27.91 9.99
C GLN A 171 38.62 28.51 8.74
N GLU A 172 39.66 27.90 8.19
CA GLU A 172 40.30 28.34 6.95
C GLU A 172 39.34 28.21 5.77
N VAL A 173 38.65 27.07 5.65
CA VAL A 173 37.65 26.84 4.59
C VAL A 173 36.47 27.80 4.73
N GLN A 174 36.00 28.02 5.95
CA GLN A 174 34.93 28.98 6.25
C GLN A 174 35.26 30.42 5.84
N ASN A 175 36.51 30.82 5.99
CA ASN A 175 36.95 32.20 5.65
C ASN A 175 37.15 32.38 4.13
N VAL A 176 37.42 31.33 3.38
CA VAL A 176 37.72 31.37 1.94
C VAL A 176 36.42 31.33 1.13
N LEU A 177 35.46 30.48 1.52
CA LEU A 177 34.21 30.31 0.81
C LEU A 177 33.22 31.46 1.10
N PRO A 178 32.33 31.82 0.13
CA PRO A 178 31.17 32.63 0.46
C PRO A 178 30.32 31.97 1.56
N THR A 179 29.95 32.71 2.58
CA THR A 179 29.19 32.20 3.75
C THR A 179 27.94 31.41 3.33
N VAL A 180 27.21 31.89 2.31
CA VAL A 180 26.00 31.20 1.79
C VAL A 180 26.34 29.82 1.26
N VAL A 181 27.47 29.67 0.58
CA VAL A 181 27.90 28.37 0.00
C VAL A 181 28.35 27.41 1.09
N PHE A 182 29.09 27.92 2.06
CA PHE A 182 29.54 27.14 3.21
C PHE A 182 28.35 26.62 4.02
N GLU A 183 27.42 27.51 4.39
CA GLU A 183 26.21 27.14 5.15
C GLU A 183 25.30 26.20 4.39
N CYS A 184 25.12 26.41 3.08
CA CYS A 184 24.35 25.51 2.23
C CYS A 184 24.98 24.12 2.17
N ALA A 185 26.29 24.03 1.89
CA ALA A 185 27.02 22.77 1.83
C ALA A 185 26.99 22.04 3.19
N LYS A 186 27.20 22.77 4.30
CA LYS A 186 27.12 22.26 5.65
C LYS A 186 25.72 21.67 5.95
N THR A 187 24.67 22.43 5.64
CA THR A 187 23.29 21.98 5.84
C THR A 187 22.99 20.72 5.01
N ILE A 188 23.46 20.65 3.76
CA ILE A 188 23.30 19.44 2.92
C ILE A 188 24.06 18.26 3.54
N SER A 189 25.26 18.48 4.09
CA SER A 189 26.07 17.41 4.69
C SER A 189 25.51 16.90 6.00
N GLU A 190 25.05 17.79 6.86
CA GLU A 190 24.59 17.46 8.22
C GLU A 190 23.14 16.98 8.26
N ARG A 191 22.31 17.43 7.31
CA ARG A 191 20.91 17.02 7.28
C ARG A 191 20.80 15.58 6.79
N GLU A 192 20.08 14.80 7.53
CA GLU A 192 19.74 13.43 7.18
C GLU A 192 18.91 13.44 5.88
N GLY A 193 19.25 12.58 4.91
CA GLY A 193 18.52 12.37 3.68
C GLY A 193 17.30 11.46 3.87
N TYR A 194 16.87 10.80 2.81
CA TYR A 194 15.77 9.80 2.88
C TYR A 194 16.02 8.65 3.85
N ASP A 195 17.30 8.34 4.17
CA ASP A 195 17.68 7.23 5.07
C ASP A 195 17.53 7.56 6.55
N ALA A 196 17.10 8.74 6.86
CA ALA A 196 17.06 9.22 8.21
C ALA A 196 16.04 8.44 9.06
N LYS A 197 16.40 8.34 10.34
CA LYS A 197 15.59 7.76 11.42
C LYS A 197 14.10 8.16 11.42
N LYS A 198 13.74 9.25 10.73
CA LYS A 198 12.34 9.68 10.54
C LYS A 198 11.52 8.70 9.73
N ASP A 199 12.07 8.13 8.62
CA ASP A 199 11.33 7.16 7.83
C ASP A 199 11.23 5.81 8.53
N VAL A 200 12.25 5.42 9.27
CA VAL A 200 12.22 4.19 10.08
C VAL A 200 11.31 4.40 11.30
N MET A 201 11.34 5.52 12.00
CA MET A 201 10.45 5.78 13.14
C MET A 201 9.05 6.22 12.73
N ALA A 202 8.90 7.05 11.71
CA ALA A 202 7.57 7.39 11.16
C ALA A 202 6.90 6.22 10.43
N SER A 203 7.68 5.24 9.94
CA SER A 203 7.14 4.01 9.37
C SER A 203 6.65 3.04 10.45
N TRP A 204 7.00 3.29 11.71
CA TRP A 204 6.68 2.42 12.84
C TRP A 204 5.71 3.09 13.82
N GLU A 205 5.57 4.40 13.75
CA GLU A 205 4.55 5.16 14.46
C GLU A 205 3.31 5.32 13.57
N ASP A 206 2.45 4.30 13.60
CA ASP A 206 1.06 4.55 13.36
C ASP A 206 0.60 5.56 14.40
N VAL A 207 0.30 6.78 13.97
CA VAL A 207 -0.39 7.71 14.86
C VAL A 207 -1.82 7.21 14.96
N PRO A 208 -2.20 6.56 16.06
CA PRO A 208 -3.54 6.02 16.19
C PRO A 208 -4.54 7.18 16.10
N LYS A 209 -5.68 6.94 15.48
CA LYS A 209 -6.77 7.93 15.38
C LYS A 209 -7.19 8.34 16.80
N VAL A 210 -7.55 9.62 16.96
CA VAL A 210 -8.11 10.08 18.23
C VAL A 210 -9.45 9.38 18.43
N SER A 211 -9.61 8.70 19.57
CA SER A 211 -10.87 8.04 19.89
C SER A 211 -11.98 9.05 20.12
N LYS A 212 -13.12 8.84 19.47
CA LYS A 212 -14.33 9.64 19.70
C LYS A 212 -14.94 9.46 21.10
N TYR A 213 -14.55 8.38 21.79
CA TYR A 213 -14.97 8.12 23.16
C TYR A 213 -14.09 8.84 24.21
N SER A 214 -12.94 9.39 23.82
CA SER A 214 -12.00 10.05 24.73
C SER A 214 -12.52 11.39 25.25
N GLU A 215 -13.22 12.17 24.43
CA GLU A 215 -13.70 13.50 24.83
C GLU A 215 -14.76 13.46 25.92
N ASN A 216 -15.65 12.48 25.85
CA ASN A 216 -16.82 12.34 26.71
C ASN A 216 -16.75 11.11 27.60
N LEU A 217 -15.54 10.64 27.93
CA LEU A 217 -15.35 9.45 28.75
C LEU A 217 -15.96 9.62 30.15
N VAL A 218 -16.92 8.76 30.46
CA VAL A 218 -17.53 8.73 31.80
C VAL A 218 -16.69 7.83 32.71
N GLN A 219 -16.18 8.41 33.81
CA GLN A 219 -15.41 7.66 34.81
C GLN A 219 -16.24 7.48 36.09
N VAL A 220 -16.46 6.21 36.46
CA VAL A 220 -17.32 5.83 37.58
C VAL A 220 -16.50 5.12 38.66
N LYS A 221 -16.52 5.62 39.86
CA LYS A 221 -15.92 4.96 41.02
C LYS A 221 -16.92 4.05 41.71
N SER A 222 -16.59 2.77 41.78
CA SER A 222 -17.36 1.78 42.54
C SER A 222 -16.91 1.72 43.98
N GLU A 223 -17.81 1.34 44.92
CA GLU A 223 -17.44 1.13 46.33
C GLU A 223 -16.25 0.15 46.45
N GLY A 224 -15.18 0.55 47.13
CA GLY A 224 -13.98 -0.25 47.27
C GLY A 224 -12.92 -0.12 46.17
N LYS A 225 -13.16 0.66 45.13
CA LYS A 225 -12.22 0.96 44.03
C LYS A 225 -11.94 2.46 43.90
N GLU A 226 -11.69 3.11 45.01
CA GLU A 226 -11.56 4.58 44.99
C GLU A 226 -10.26 5.10 44.40
N ARG A 227 -9.19 4.28 44.44
CA ARG A 227 -7.87 4.66 43.93
C ARG A 227 -7.00 3.45 43.62
N ILE A 228 -6.33 3.49 42.46
CA ILE A 228 -5.28 2.51 42.12
C ILE A 228 -3.97 3.02 42.71
N LEU A 229 -3.23 2.12 43.36
CA LEU A 229 -1.90 2.49 43.89
C LEU A 229 -0.95 2.74 42.70
N PRO A 230 -0.16 3.84 42.73
CA PRO A 230 0.71 4.22 41.63
C PRO A 230 1.92 3.29 41.43
N ASP A 231 2.17 2.35 42.33
CA ASP A 231 3.26 1.38 42.21
C ASP A 231 2.90 0.22 41.29
N PRO A 232 3.57 0.08 40.12
CA PRO A 232 3.31 -0.98 39.13
C PRO A 232 3.34 -2.40 39.73
N LYS A 233 4.10 -2.64 40.76
CA LYS A 233 4.18 -3.95 41.42
C LYS A 233 2.89 -4.37 42.13
N THR A 234 1.99 -3.45 42.38
CA THR A 234 0.69 -3.71 43.03
C THR A 234 -0.41 -4.07 42.01
N TRP A 235 -0.18 -3.82 40.73
CA TRP A 235 -1.20 -4.06 39.69
C TRP A 235 -1.33 -5.55 39.41
N LYS A 236 -2.57 -6.01 39.38
CA LYS A 236 -2.90 -7.42 39.13
C LYS A 236 -4.20 -7.55 38.37
N CYS A 237 -4.25 -8.53 37.49
CA CYS A 237 -5.49 -8.93 36.82
C CYS A 237 -6.53 -9.34 37.87
N PHE A 238 -7.76 -8.80 37.73
CA PHE A 238 -8.86 -9.07 38.67
C PHE A 238 -9.31 -10.53 38.68
N GLU A 239 -9.14 -11.23 37.56
CA GLU A 239 -9.60 -12.60 37.39
C GLU A 239 -8.55 -13.65 37.79
N THR A 240 -7.28 -13.46 37.38
CA THR A 240 -6.21 -14.48 37.53
C THR A 240 -5.11 -14.07 38.50
N GLY A 241 -5.01 -12.78 38.85
CA GLY A 241 -3.91 -12.27 39.67
C GLY A 241 -2.56 -12.11 38.95
N GLU A 242 -2.53 -12.29 37.63
CA GLU A 242 -1.35 -12.05 36.78
C GLU A 242 -0.90 -10.59 36.90
N THR A 243 0.43 -10.36 36.74
CA THR A 243 1.07 -9.06 36.90
C THR A 243 1.68 -8.50 35.63
N THR A 244 1.53 -9.18 34.48
CA THR A 244 2.06 -8.81 33.19
C THR A 244 0.91 -8.65 32.16
N ASN A 245 1.15 -7.90 31.10
CA ASN A 245 0.19 -7.59 30.04
C ASN A 245 -1.16 -7.09 30.60
N LEU A 246 -1.07 -6.11 31.50
CA LEU A 246 -2.23 -5.57 32.23
C LEU A 246 -2.83 -4.38 31.48
N TRP A 247 -4.15 -4.38 31.40
CA TRP A 247 -4.96 -3.34 30.77
C TRP A 247 -5.96 -2.77 31.77
N LEU A 248 -5.91 -1.45 31.96
CA LEU A 248 -6.82 -0.72 32.82
C LEU A 248 -7.99 -0.18 31.99
N ASN A 249 -9.19 -0.51 32.37
CA ASN A 249 -10.38 0.16 31.83
C ASN A 249 -10.46 1.58 32.39
N LEU A 250 -10.46 2.58 31.49
CA LEU A 250 -10.42 3.99 31.88
C LEU A 250 -11.74 4.46 32.49
N SER A 251 -12.87 3.78 32.23
CA SER A 251 -14.19 4.18 32.74
C SER A 251 -14.44 3.71 34.17
N ASP A 252 -14.14 2.45 34.52
CA ASP A 252 -14.47 1.86 35.83
C ASP A 252 -13.29 1.37 36.67
N GLY A 253 -12.07 1.52 36.14
CA GLY A 253 -10.83 1.21 36.86
C GLY A 253 -10.55 -0.28 37.03
N VAL A 254 -11.18 -1.17 36.28
CA VAL A 254 -10.91 -2.60 36.34
C VAL A 254 -9.62 -2.91 35.59
N ILE A 255 -8.72 -3.66 36.22
CA ILE A 255 -7.48 -4.13 35.64
C ILE A 255 -7.67 -5.58 35.18
N GLY A 256 -7.66 -5.81 33.88
CA GLY A 256 -7.70 -7.12 33.27
C GLY A 256 -6.40 -7.44 32.55
N SER A 257 -6.25 -8.68 32.08
CA SER A 257 -5.15 -9.10 31.20
C SER A 257 -5.56 -8.96 29.72
N GLY A 258 -4.61 -8.60 28.88
CA GLY A 258 -4.82 -8.42 27.45
C GLY A 258 -5.33 -9.66 26.74
N ARG A 259 -5.61 -9.54 25.43
CA ARG A 259 -6.04 -10.65 24.59
C ARG A 259 -4.97 -11.74 24.56
N ARG A 260 -5.40 -13.00 24.44
CA ARG A 260 -4.49 -14.12 24.20
C ARG A 260 -4.10 -14.10 22.73
N HIS A 261 -2.83 -14.21 22.43
CA HIS A 261 -2.33 -14.33 21.09
C HIS A 261 -2.46 -15.78 20.59
N PHE A 262 -2.43 -15.95 19.27
CA PHE A 262 -2.57 -17.24 18.60
C PHE A 262 -1.48 -18.26 19.02
N ASP A 263 -0.26 -17.80 19.26
CA ASP A 263 0.89 -18.60 19.73
C ASP A 263 0.77 -19.00 21.21
N GLY A 264 -0.36 -18.75 21.86
CA GLY A 264 -0.56 -18.97 23.28
C GLY A 264 0.10 -17.94 24.18
N SER A 265 0.89 -17.01 23.63
CA SER A 265 1.44 -15.85 24.34
C SER A 265 0.35 -14.79 24.56
N GLY A 266 0.67 -13.75 25.29
CA GLY A 266 -0.26 -12.67 25.57
C GLY A 266 -0.98 -12.87 26.91
N GLY A 267 -2.19 -12.34 27.01
CA GLY A 267 -2.97 -12.39 28.25
C GLY A 267 -4.06 -13.46 28.22
N ASN A 268 -4.90 -13.42 29.26
CA ASN A 268 -6.04 -14.36 29.37
C ASN A 268 -7.34 -13.81 28.78
N GLY A 269 -7.35 -12.59 28.22
CA GLY A 269 -8.52 -11.95 27.60
C GLY A 269 -9.54 -11.36 28.58
N SER A 270 -9.23 -11.29 29.89
CA SER A 270 -10.17 -10.79 30.89
C SER A 270 -10.58 -9.33 30.72
N ALA A 271 -9.70 -8.49 30.15
CA ALA A 271 -10.04 -7.09 29.85
C ALA A 271 -11.17 -6.98 28.81
N LEU A 272 -11.13 -7.79 27.76
CA LEU A 272 -12.18 -7.86 26.74
C LEU A 272 -13.47 -8.46 27.30
N ARG A 273 -13.38 -9.56 28.07
CA ARG A 273 -14.57 -10.16 28.71
C ARG A 273 -15.25 -9.18 29.67
N HIS A 274 -14.47 -8.37 30.36
CA HIS A 274 -15.01 -7.34 31.22
C HIS A 274 -15.81 -6.30 30.42
N TYR A 275 -15.24 -5.76 29.35
CA TYR A 275 -15.99 -4.86 28.45
C TYR A 275 -17.28 -5.48 27.94
N GLN A 276 -17.26 -6.73 27.46
CA GLN A 276 -18.45 -7.43 26.98
C GLN A 276 -19.50 -7.61 28.07
N SER A 277 -19.08 -7.90 29.31
CA SER A 277 -19.99 -8.01 30.46
C SER A 277 -20.62 -6.67 30.81
N GLU A 278 -19.87 -5.57 30.79
CA GLU A 278 -20.40 -4.24 31.07
C GLU A 278 -21.35 -3.78 29.95
N LYS A 279 -21.04 -4.05 28.70
CA LYS A 279 -21.91 -3.76 27.56
C LYS A 279 -23.26 -4.51 27.66
N ALA A 280 -23.23 -5.77 28.11
CA ALA A 280 -24.45 -6.53 28.34
C ALA A 280 -25.33 -5.93 29.47
N LYS A 281 -24.75 -5.15 30.38
CA LYS A 281 -25.44 -4.40 31.41
C LYS A 281 -25.90 -3.00 30.97
N GLY A 282 -25.57 -2.62 29.73
CA GLY A 282 -25.89 -1.31 29.17
C GLY A 282 -24.83 -0.23 29.42
N ASN A 283 -23.64 -0.61 29.90
CA ASN A 283 -22.52 0.31 30.13
C ASN A 283 -21.56 0.26 28.95
N GLU A 284 -21.29 1.38 28.32
CA GLU A 284 -20.35 1.50 27.22
C GLU A 284 -18.99 2.03 27.73
N TYR A 285 -18.06 1.10 28.06
CA TYR A 285 -16.73 1.38 28.62
C TYR A 285 -15.62 0.86 27.69
N PRO A 286 -15.46 1.44 26.49
CA PRO A 286 -14.63 0.83 25.45
C PRO A 286 -13.13 1.06 25.64
N LEU A 287 -12.71 2.17 26.31
CA LEU A 287 -11.31 2.56 26.33
C LEU A 287 -10.54 1.86 27.45
N VAL A 288 -9.42 1.24 27.05
CA VAL A 288 -8.47 0.59 27.94
C VAL A 288 -7.05 1.06 27.65
N VAL A 289 -6.20 1.17 28.67
CA VAL A 289 -4.78 1.53 28.57
C VAL A 289 -3.90 0.40 29.06
N LYS A 290 -2.83 0.10 28.31
CA LYS A 290 -1.82 -0.89 28.71
C LYS A 290 -0.90 -0.30 29.76
N LEU A 291 -1.00 -0.80 31.00
CA LEU A 291 -0.34 -0.20 32.15
C LEU A 291 1.18 -0.19 32.06
N GLY A 292 1.80 -1.24 31.49
CA GLY A 292 3.25 -1.36 31.36
C GLY A 292 3.87 -0.43 30.31
N THR A 293 3.07 0.27 29.50
CA THR A 293 3.55 1.18 28.46
C THR A 293 3.42 2.66 28.81
N ILE A 294 2.89 2.98 29.99
CA ILE A 294 2.68 4.36 30.42
C ILE A 294 4.03 5.09 30.62
N THR A 295 4.18 6.21 29.92
CA THR A 295 5.33 7.14 30.01
C THR A 295 4.84 8.58 30.00
N PRO A 296 5.68 9.58 30.30
CA PRO A 296 5.32 10.98 30.15
C PRO A 296 4.84 11.38 28.74
N ASP A 297 5.33 10.66 27.73
CA ASP A 297 5.01 10.92 26.31
C ASP A 297 3.71 10.24 25.85
N GLY A 298 3.15 9.30 26.63
CA GLY A 298 1.91 8.60 26.31
C GLY A 298 1.88 7.15 26.79
N ALA A 299 0.92 6.39 26.29
CA ALA A 299 0.76 4.95 26.53
C ALA A 299 -0.07 4.32 25.39
N ASP A 300 0.00 2.98 25.28
CA ASP A 300 -0.89 2.25 24.38
C ASP A 300 -2.33 2.30 24.91
N VAL A 301 -3.21 2.94 24.16
CA VAL A 301 -4.66 2.96 24.40
C VAL A 301 -5.37 2.15 23.33
N TYR A 302 -6.36 1.37 23.70
CA TYR A 302 -7.15 0.55 22.80
C TYR A 302 -8.63 0.80 23.04
N SER A 303 -9.41 0.83 21.97
CA SER A 303 -10.88 0.90 22.04
C SER A 303 -11.50 -0.44 21.66
N TYR A 304 -12.33 -1.01 22.54
CA TYR A 304 -13.12 -2.22 22.24
C TYR A 304 -14.48 -1.91 21.59
N ALA A 305 -14.78 -0.65 21.30
CA ALA A 305 -16.01 -0.28 20.60
C ALA A 305 -16.03 -0.92 19.21
N ALA A 306 -17.18 -1.44 18.79
CA ALA A 306 -17.29 -2.18 17.52
C ALA A 306 -16.99 -1.33 16.27
N ASP A 307 -17.10 -0.02 16.40
CA ASP A 307 -16.86 0.97 15.36
C ASP A 307 -15.44 1.58 15.40
N GLU A 308 -14.64 1.26 16.42
CA GLU A 308 -13.22 1.55 16.50
C GLU A 308 -12.40 0.25 16.51
N ASP A 309 -12.60 -0.65 17.45
CA ASP A 309 -11.90 -1.94 17.73
C ASP A 309 -10.41 -1.95 17.31
N ASP A 310 -9.70 -0.85 17.66
CA ASP A 310 -8.32 -0.58 17.22
C ASP A 310 -7.54 0.17 18.31
N ALA A 311 -6.21 0.29 18.08
CA ALA A 311 -5.36 1.20 18.84
C ALA A 311 -5.78 2.65 18.55
N VAL A 312 -5.95 3.44 19.62
CA VAL A 312 -6.43 4.81 19.53
C VAL A 312 -5.58 5.75 20.37
N THR A 313 -5.67 7.05 20.12
CA THR A 313 -5.06 8.08 20.95
C THR A 313 -6.12 8.70 21.86
N ASP A 314 -5.78 8.86 23.11
CA ASP A 314 -6.59 9.62 24.08
C ASP A 314 -5.88 10.93 24.44
N PRO A 315 -6.30 12.09 23.89
CA PRO A 315 -5.68 13.39 24.21
C PRO A 315 -5.78 13.78 25.68
N LYS A 316 -6.72 13.19 26.43
CA LYS A 316 -6.95 13.44 27.86
C LYS A 316 -6.42 12.32 28.76
N LEU A 317 -5.57 11.44 28.23
CA LEU A 317 -5.06 10.27 28.95
C LEU A 317 -4.47 10.61 30.32
N ALA A 318 -3.71 11.70 30.40
CA ALA A 318 -3.14 12.15 31.68
C ALA A 318 -4.21 12.48 32.73
N GLU A 319 -5.34 13.08 32.31
CA GLU A 319 -6.45 13.41 33.19
C GLU A 319 -7.20 12.15 33.62
N HIS A 320 -7.45 11.24 32.68
CA HIS A 320 -8.13 9.97 32.91
C HIS A 320 -7.32 9.05 33.84
N LEU A 321 -6.00 8.97 33.68
CA LEU A 321 -5.12 8.24 34.59
C LEU A 321 -5.07 8.87 35.98
N LYS A 322 -5.01 10.19 36.04
CA LYS A 322 -5.00 10.94 37.31
C LYS A 322 -6.26 10.71 38.14
N PHE A 323 -7.41 10.55 37.50
CA PHE A 323 -8.66 10.18 38.14
C PHE A 323 -8.53 8.88 38.95
N TRP A 324 -7.80 7.90 38.41
CA TRP A 324 -7.51 6.62 39.05
C TRP A 324 -6.32 6.68 40.01
N GLY A 325 -5.64 7.81 40.12
CA GLY A 325 -4.50 8.01 41.01
C GLY A 325 -3.13 7.67 40.41
N ILE A 326 -3.07 7.44 39.11
CA ILE A 326 -1.84 7.19 38.35
C ILE A 326 -1.36 8.53 37.79
N ASP A 327 -0.15 8.97 38.19
CA ASP A 327 0.49 10.14 37.61
C ASP A 327 1.37 9.70 36.45
N ILE A 328 0.99 10.08 35.24
CA ILE A 328 1.68 9.74 33.97
C ILE A 328 3.16 10.19 34.00
N MET A 329 3.44 11.36 34.62
CA MET A 329 4.79 11.93 34.70
C MET A 329 5.74 11.13 35.58
N SER A 330 5.21 10.29 36.49
CA SER A 330 6.00 9.46 37.41
C SER A 330 6.19 8.02 36.91
N GLN A 331 5.55 7.65 35.84
CA GLN A 331 5.60 6.28 35.32
C GLN A 331 6.80 6.08 34.40
N VAL A 332 7.35 4.88 34.42
CA VAL A 332 8.45 4.43 33.58
C VAL A 332 7.97 3.17 32.86
N LYS A 333 8.27 3.09 31.60
CA LYS A 333 7.94 1.93 30.75
C LYS A 333 8.53 0.65 31.34
N THR A 334 7.69 -0.35 31.54
CA THR A 334 8.06 -1.67 32.09
C THR A 334 7.79 -2.82 31.11
N GLU A 335 6.99 -2.58 30.06
CA GLU A 335 6.65 -3.56 29.01
C GLU A 335 6.80 -2.90 27.64
N GLN A 336 6.98 -3.73 26.62
CA GLN A 336 6.99 -3.30 25.22
C GLN A 336 5.61 -2.77 24.81
N THR A 337 5.61 -1.75 23.95
CA THR A 337 4.39 -1.25 23.31
C THR A 337 3.85 -2.30 22.35
N MET A 338 2.58 -2.16 21.95
CA MET A 338 1.97 -3.03 20.95
C MET A 338 2.76 -3.02 19.64
N ASN A 339 3.23 -1.84 19.21
CA ASN A 339 4.07 -1.69 18.02
C ASN A 339 5.41 -2.43 18.17
N GLU A 340 6.10 -2.28 19.30
CA GLU A 340 7.37 -3.00 19.56
C GLU A 340 7.18 -4.51 19.59
N ILE A 341 6.10 -5.00 20.20
CA ILE A 341 5.75 -6.43 20.20
C ILE A 341 5.50 -6.92 18.77
N GLN A 342 4.83 -6.10 17.95
CA GLN A 342 4.58 -6.42 16.55
C GLN A 342 5.87 -6.49 15.74
N ILE A 343 6.78 -5.55 16.00
CA ILE A 343 8.11 -5.50 15.41
C ILE A 343 8.92 -6.74 15.79
N ASP A 344 8.97 -7.05 17.09
CA ASP A 344 9.70 -8.22 17.57
C ASP A 344 9.09 -9.52 17.05
N LYS A 345 7.75 -9.60 16.93
CA LYS A 345 7.08 -10.72 16.28
C LYS A 345 7.42 -10.83 14.80
N ASN A 346 7.44 -9.72 14.08
CA ASN A 346 7.86 -9.69 12.68
C ASN A 346 9.36 -10.05 12.53
N ARG A 347 10.18 -9.75 13.54
CA ARG A 347 11.59 -10.14 13.61
C ARG A 347 11.81 -11.60 13.99
N THR A 348 10.98 -12.12 14.89
CA THR A 348 11.14 -13.47 15.48
C THR A 348 10.15 -14.47 14.95
N PHE A 349 9.23 -14.07 14.03
CA PHE A 349 8.31 -15.01 13.42
C PHE A 349 9.14 -16.09 12.71
N GLU A 350 9.00 -17.32 13.17
CA GLU A 350 9.65 -18.49 12.57
C GLU A 350 9.20 -18.59 11.12
N PHE A 351 10.04 -18.11 10.20
CA PHE A 351 9.84 -18.28 8.76
C PHE A 351 9.92 -19.75 8.34
N ASP A 352 10.05 -20.67 9.29
CA ASP A 352 10.19 -22.10 9.12
C ASP A 352 9.03 -22.75 8.36
N ALA A 353 7.86 -22.14 8.36
CA ALA A 353 6.72 -22.66 7.61
C ALA A 353 6.84 -22.51 6.09
N ILE A 354 7.69 -21.60 5.61
CA ILE A 354 7.92 -21.33 4.18
C ILE A 354 9.40 -21.45 3.81
N THR A 355 10.28 -21.63 4.77
CA THR A 355 11.66 -21.96 4.51
C THR A 355 11.82 -23.46 4.28
N GLU A 356 12.75 -23.81 3.41
CA GLU A 356 13.03 -25.20 3.06
C GLU A 356 13.70 -25.97 4.20
N HIS A 357 12.95 -26.26 5.24
CA HIS A 357 13.33 -27.18 6.35
C HIS A 357 14.75 -26.96 6.90
N GLY A 358 15.08 -25.71 7.31
CA GLY A 358 16.34 -25.41 8.00
C GLY A 358 17.62 -25.60 7.17
N LYS A 359 17.51 -25.74 5.84
CA LYS A 359 18.67 -25.76 4.96
C LYS A 359 19.02 -24.33 4.57
N ASP A 360 20.31 -24.00 4.64
CA ASP A 360 20.85 -22.76 4.13
C ASP A 360 20.60 -22.70 2.61
N LEU A 361 19.81 -21.77 2.15
CA LEU A 361 19.57 -21.55 0.74
C LEU A 361 20.80 -20.89 0.10
N LYS A 362 21.10 -21.30 -1.14
CA LYS A 362 22.21 -20.71 -1.88
C LYS A 362 21.83 -19.31 -2.37
N GLU A 363 22.50 -18.31 -1.82
CA GLU A 363 22.36 -16.94 -2.23
C GLU A 363 22.83 -16.75 -3.67
N VAL A 364 22.07 -15.96 -4.45
CA VAL A 364 22.36 -15.66 -5.85
C VAL A 364 22.21 -14.17 -6.14
N SER A 365 22.96 -13.70 -7.11
CA SER A 365 22.84 -12.33 -7.63
C SER A 365 23.19 -12.32 -9.12
N GLY A 366 22.63 -11.39 -9.86
CA GLY A 366 22.82 -11.30 -11.30
C GLY A 366 21.75 -10.41 -11.94
N GLU A 367 21.68 -10.44 -13.24
CA GLU A 367 20.66 -9.75 -14.00
C GLU A 367 19.25 -10.25 -13.61
N GLY A 368 18.42 -9.35 -13.12
CA GLY A 368 17.09 -9.68 -12.62
C GLY A 368 17.08 -10.41 -11.27
N LEU A 369 18.23 -10.57 -10.59
CA LEU A 369 18.38 -11.21 -9.29
C LEU A 369 18.86 -10.18 -8.25
N ILE A 370 18.11 -9.12 -8.09
CA ILE A 370 18.40 -8.01 -7.19
C ILE A 370 17.27 -7.89 -6.20
N GLY A 371 17.59 -7.87 -4.90
CA GLY A 371 16.62 -7.72 -3.81
C GLY A 371 16.18 -6.26 -3.61
N LEU A 372 15.11 -6.09 -2.89
CA LEU A 372 14.56 -4.80 -2.50
C LEU A 372 14.58 -4.66 -0.98
N LYS A 373 15.10 -3.55 -0.49
CA LYS A 373 15.13 -3.26 0.95
C LYS A 373 13.72 -3.13 1.50
N ASN A 374 13.46 -3.71 2.68
CA ASN A 374 12.23 -3.46 3.38
C ASN A 374 12.24 -2.04 3.98
N LEU A 375 11.33 -1.21 3.52
CA LEU A 375 11.20 0.21 3.93
C LEU A 375 10.19 0.38 5.08
N GLY A 376 10.13 -0.60 5.97
CA GLY A 376 9.11 -0.68 7.01
C GLY A 376 7.80 -1.25 6.45
N ASN A 377 7.53 -2.52 6.75
CA ASN A 377 6.36 -3.27 6.31
C ASN A 377 6.07 -3.24 4.79
N SER A 378 7.09 -2.99 3.94
CA SER A 378 6.94 -2.92 2.48
C SER A 378 7.12 -4.25 1.75
N CYS A 379 7.18 -5.37 2.47
CA CYS A 379 7.36 -6.70 1.87
C CYS A 379 6.25 -7.07 0.86
N TYR A 380 5.01 -6.62 1.08
CA TYR A 380 3.90 -6.77 0.12
C TYR A 380 4.22 -6.11 -1.22
N MET A 381 4.75 -4.89 -1.20
CA MET A 381 5.18 -4.14 -2.38
C MET A 381 6.36 -4.84 -3.05
N ASN A 382 7.40 -5.19 -2.27
CA ASN A 382 8.60 -5.83 -2.77
C ASN A 382 8.26 -7.14 -3.50
N SER A 383 7.44 -7.99 -2.90
CA SER A 383 7.04 -9.28 -3.48
C SER A 383 6.27 -9.13 -4.79
N VAL A 384 5.30 -8.21 -4.85
CA VAL A 384 4.52 -7.93 -6.07
C VAL A 384 5.42 -7.38 -7.17
N VAL A 385 6.29 -6.40 -6.87
CA VAL A 385 7.21 -5.80 -7.85
C VAL A 385 8.16 -6.86 -8.42
N GLN A 386 8.67 -7.79 -7.59
CA GLN A 386 9.56 -8.86 -8.04
C GLN A 386 8.88 -9.81 -9.04
N VAL A 387 7.59 -10.06 -8.91
CA VAL A 387 6.85 -10.85 -9.91
C VAL A 387 6.53 -10.02 -11.15
N MET A 388 6.06 -8.77 -10.97
CA MET A 388 5.66 -7.89 -12.08
C MET A 388 6.82 -7.58 -13.04
N LYS A 389 8.07 -7.52 -12.55
CA LYS A 389 9.23 -7.30 -13.42
C LYS A 389 9.43 -8.40 -14.48
N GLU A 390 8.84 -9.58 -14.31
CA GLU A 390 8.90 -10.67 -15.28
C GLU A 390 7.78 -10.61 -16.34
N CYS A 391 6.81 -9.71 -16.17
CA CYS A 391 5.72 -9.50 -17.12
C CYS A 391 6.19 -8.73 -18.35
N ALA A 392 5.74 -9.17 -19.52
CA ALA A 392 6.28 -8.68 -20.80
C ALA A 392 5.97 -7.20 -21.04
N ASN A 393 4.73 -6.76 -20.76
CA ASN A 393 4.35 -5.36 -20.93
C ASN A 393 5.10 -4.44 -19.96
N VAL A 394 5.25 -4.86 -18.70
CA VAL A 394 6.01 -4.10 -17.69
C VAL A 394 7.46 -3.91 -18.13
N ARG A 395 8.11 -4.99 -18.60
CA ARG A 395 9.49 -4.92 -19.10
C ARG A 395 9.62 -4.02 -20.32
N LYS A 396 8.70 -4.17 -21.28
CA LYS A 396 8.70 -3.38 -22.51
C LYS A 396 8.52 -1.88 -22.28
N VAL A 397 7.71 -1.50 -21.30
CA VAL A 397 7.41 -0.10 -21.02
C VAL A 397 8.43 0.50 -20.06
N PHE A 398 8.71 -0.16 -18.92
CA PHE A 398 9.46 0.44 -17.83
C PHE A 398 10.92 -0.03 -17.71
N ALA A 399 11.30 -1.15 -18.35
CA ALA A 399 12.66 -1.66 -18.26
C ALA A 399 13.47 -1.52 -19.59
N ASP A 400 12.87 -0.97 -20.63
CA ASP A 400 13.57 -0.72 -21.89
C ASP A 400 14.52 0.49 -21.74
N GLU A 401 15.80 0.30 -22.11
CA GLU A 401 16.82 1.35 -21.93
C GLU A 401 16.55 2.61 -22.77
N LYS A 402 15.97 2.46 -23.98
CA LYS A 402 15.64 3.62 -24.82
C LYS A 402 14.48 4.43 -24.22
N ASN A 403 13.48 3.72 -23.67
CA ASN A 403 12.38 4.36 -22.96
C ASN A 403 12.88 5.06 -21.69
N LYS A 404 13.79 4.44 -20.95
CA LYS A 404 14.45 5.04 -19.78
C LYS A 404 15.12 6.36 -20.11
N GLU A 405 15.97 6.37 -21.13
CA GLU A 405 16.68 7.57 -21.57
C GLU A 405 15.67 8.67 -21.95
N LEU A 406 14.68 8.34 -22.76
CA LEU A 406 13.66 9.29 -23.20
C LEU A 406 12.81 9.83 -22.03
N VAL A 407 12.39 8.99 -21.10
CA VAL A 407 11.63 9.40 -19.91
C VAL A 407 12.43 10.37 -19.06
N PHE A 408 13.74 10.13 -18.90
CA PHE A 408 14.60 11.02 -18.14
C PHE A 408 14.93 12.32 -18.90
N GLU A 409 15.10 12.26 -20.22
CA GLU A 409 15.34 13.46 -21.04
C GLU A 409 14.13 14.38 -21.13
N THR A 410 12.93 13.80 -21.31
CA THR A 410 11.68 14.55 -21.48
C THR A 410 11.02 14.92 -20.17
N GLY A 411 11.50 14.41 -19.04
CA GLY A 411 10.99 14.73 -17.70
C GLY A 411 10.88 16.26 -17.47
N LYS A 412 9.93 16.65 -16.63
CA LYS A 412 9.54 18.04 -16.35
C LYS A 412 10.76 18.95 -16.12
N SER A 413 10.68 20.20 -16.55
CA SER A 413 11.70 21.22 -16.30
C SER A 413 11.96 21.36 -14.79
N GLY A 414 13.20 21.31 -14.33
CA GLY A 414 13.56 21.40 -12.91
C GLY A 414 14.63 20.39 -12.48
N GLY A 415 15.20 19.64 -13.44
CA GLY A 415 16.31 18.72 -13.18
C GLY A 415 15.92 17.58 -12.24
N ALA A 416 16.86 17.18 -11.38
CA ALA A 416 16.71 16.06 -10.44
C ALA A 416 15.50 16.19 -9.51
N LYS A 417 15.17 17.40 -9.06
CA LYS A 417 14.02 17.65 -8.16
C LYS A 417 12.68 17.35 -8.83
N ALA A 418 12.55 17.58 -10.13
CA ALA A 418 11.36 17.23 -10.90
C ALA A 418 11.26 15.70 -11.10
N ILE A 419 12.40 15.05 -11.39
CA ILE A 419 12.48 13.60 -11.60
C ILE A 419 12.18 12.84 -10.30
N GLU A 420 12.67 13.31 -9.16
CA GLU A 420 12.33 12.75 -7.83
C GLU A 420 10.82 12.66 -7.61
N ASN A 421 10.07 13.63 -8.11
CA ASN A 421 8.61 13.74 -7.97
C ASN A 421 7.83 13.23 -9.19
N ASP A 422 8.47 12.62 -10.15
CA ASP A 422 7.88 12.05 -11.36
C ASP A 422 7.68 10.54 -11.19
N ALA A 423 6.43 10.14 -11.02
CA ALA A 423 6.07 8.75 -10.76
C ALA A 423 6.48 7.80 -11.89
N LEU A 424 6.33 8.22 -13.15
CA LEU A 424 6.77 7.45 -14.29
C LEU A 424 8.29 7.27 -14.28
N ALA A 425 9.04 8.34 -14.03
CA ALA A 425 10.49 8.28 -13.98
C ALA A 425 10.99 7.37 -12.85
N GLN A 426 10.36 7.42 -11.67
CA GLN A 426 10.74 6.54 -10.56
C GLN A 426 10.34 5.08 -10.79
N THR A 427 9.26 4.82 -11.53
CA THR A 427 8.88 3.46 -11.95
C THR A 427 9.90 2.91 -12.95
N VAL A 428 10.27 3.69 -13.96
CA VAL A 428 11.30 3.31 -14.93
C VAL A 428 12.66 3.10 -14.24
N LYS A 429 13.05 3.97 -13.32
CA LYS A 429 14.25 3.80 -12.48
C LYS A 429 14.23 2.44 -11.78
N LEU A 430 13.11 2.09 -11.11
CA LEU A 430 12.99 0.84 -10.37
C LEU A 430 13.10 -0.38 -11.27
N PHE A 431 12.23 -0.49 -12.27
CA PHE A 431 12.18 -1.69 -13.12
C PHE A 431 13.43 -1.87 -13.98
N SER A 432 14.00 -0.79 -14.53
CA SER A 432 15.25 -0.87 -15.29
C SER A 432 16.43 -1.31 -14.41
N SER A 433 16.50 -0.84 -13.16
CA SER A 433 17.53 -1.26 -12.21
C SER A 433 17.40 -2.71 -11.79
N LEU A 434 16.16 -3.18 -11.52
CA LEU A 434 15.91 -4.57 -11.13
C LEU A 434 16.22 -5.57 -12.24
N THR A 435 16.08 -5.17 -13.50
CA THR A 435 16.33 -6.04 -14.66
C THR A 435 17.76 -5.96 -15.18
N SER A 436 18.56 -5.01 -14.72
CA SER A 436 19.97 -4.84 -15.10
C SER A 436 20.92 -5.67 -14.23
N SER A 437 22.19 -5.78 -14.66
CA SER A 437 23.26 -6.35 -13.84
C SER A 437 24.05 -5.29 -13.06
N GLU A 438 23.67 -4.01 -13.16
CA GLU A 438 24.45 -2.88 -12.63
C GLU A 438 24.59 -2.94 -11.11
N TYR A 439 23.51 -3.31 -10.42
CA TYR A 439 23.46 -3.43 -8.96
C TYR A 439 23.64 -4.87 -8.45
N ALA A 440 23.93 -5.80 -9.33
CA ALA A 440 24.15 -7.19 -8.96
C ALA A 440 25.53 -7.37 -8.30
N ARG A 441 25.63 -8.22 -7.28
CA ARG A 441 26.92 -8.66 -6.73
C ARG A 441 27.61 -9.63 -7.68
N THR A 442 28.94 -9.61 -7.71
CA THR A 442 29.72 -10.55 -8.50
C THR A 442 29.78 -11.91 -7.82
N SER A 443 30.08 -12.96 -8.61
CA SER A 443 30.33 -14.30 -8.05
C SER A 443 31.48 -14.31 -7.04
N GLU A 444 32.50 -13.43 -7.21
CA GLU A 444 33.60 -13.27 -6.28
C GLU A 444 33.15 -12.64 -4.98
N GLU A 445 32.35 -11.58 -5.03
CA GLU A 445 31.73 -10.91 -3.86
C GLU A 445 30.79 -11.85 -3.08
N LEU A 446 30.17 -12.81 -3.74
CA LEU A 446 29.33 -13.83 -3.09
C LEU A 446 30.13 -15.00 -2.54
N SER A 447 31.25 -15.39 -3.17
CA SER A 447 32.04 -16.57 -2.80
C SER A 447 33.11 -16.26 -1.74
N ASP A 448 33.64 -15.06 -1.71
CA ASP A 448 34.60 -14.61 -0.71
C ASP A 448 33.88 -14.18 0.58
N GLU A 449 34.05 -14.94 1.64
CA GLU A 449 33.42 -14.68 2.93
C GLU A 449 33.80 -13.32 3.52
N THR A 450 35.02 -12.86 3.29
CA THR A 450 35.51 -11.54 3.73
C THR A 450 34.81 -10.42 2.97
N GLN A 451 34.72 -10.50 1.64
CA GLN A 451 34.04 -9.52 0.83
C GLN A 451 32.52 -9.51 1.08
N ARG A 452 31.96 -10.70 1.33
CA ARG A 452 30.55 -10.85 1.68
C ARG A 452 30.20 -10.17 3.02
N LYS A 453 31.07 -10.31 4.03
CA LYS A 453 30.90 -9.67 5.34
C LYS A 453 31.15 -8.15 5.27
N GLN A 454 32.10 -7.71 4.45
CA GLN A 454 32.46 -6.30 4.37
C GLN A 454 31.49 -5.44 3.55
N ASP A 455 30.78 -6.02 2.59
CA ASP A 455 29.80 -5.31 1.71
C ASP A 455 30.20 -3.85 1.40
N LEU A 456 31.35 -3.70 0.74
CA LEU A 456 31.93 -2.38 0.43
C LEU A 456 30.99 -1.47 -0.36
N ARG A 457 30.10 -2.06 -1.16
CA ARG A 457 29.18 -1.34 -2.04
C ARG A 457 27.80 -1.09 -1.42
N GLY A 458 27.53 -1.65 -0.27
CA GLY A 458 26.20 -1.56 0.36
C GLY A 458 25.08 -2.25 -0.41
N LEU A 459 25.40 -3.25 -1.24
CA LEU A 459 24.43 -3.98 -2.06
C LEU A 459 23.79 -5.18 -1.35
N ALA A 460 24.33 -5.61 -0.22
CA ALA A 460 23.75 -6.69 0.58
C ALA A 460 22.35 -6.32 1.12
N ASP A 461 22.12 -5.04 1.33
CA ASP A 461 20.83 -4.52 1.83
C ASP A 461 19.79 -4.33 0.70
N GLY A 462 20.07 -4.72 -0.54
CA GLY A 462 19.19 -4.54 -1.68
C GLY A 462 19.00 -3.07 -2.10
N LEU A 463 18.15 -2.84 -3.11
CA LEU A 463 17.78 -1.48 -3.53
C LEU A 463 16.65 -0.95 -2.67
N ALA A 464 16.71 0.31 -2.29
CA ALA A 464 15.72 0.98 -1.45
C ALA A 464 14.77 1.86 -2.30
N PRO A 465 13.60 1.38 -2.75
CA PRO A 465 12.74 2.12 -3.68
C PRO A 465 11.88 3.20 -2.98
N ARG A 466 12.52 4.10 -2.22
CA ARG A 466 11.84 5.10 -1.37
C ARG A 466 11.01 6.09 -2.17
N MET A 467 11.61 6.65 -3.25
CA MET A 467 10.91 7.62 -4.10
C MET A 467 9.70 6.96 -4.78
N PHE A 468 9.85 5.72 -5.26
CA PHE A 468 8.75 4.95 -5.83
C PHE A 468 7.64 4.69 -4.81
N LYS A 469 7.97 4.19 -3.60
CA LYS A 469 6.99 3.92 -2.53
C LYS A 469 6.18 5.17 -2.19
N ARG A 470 6.84 6.33 -2.04
CA ARG A 470 6.18 7.60 -1.77
C ARG A 470 5.20 8.00 -2.88
N LEU A 471 5.57 7.80 -4.14
CA LEU A 471 4.76 8.24 -5.28
C LEU A 471 3.61 7.30 -5.58
N ILE A 472 3.80 5.98 -5.49
CA ILE A 472 2.72 5.01 -5.71
C ILE A 472 1.69 5.05 -4.59
N GLY A 473 2.11 5.32 -3.35
CA GLY A 473 1.19 5.48 -2.21
C GLY A 473 0.53 6.85 -2.12
N LYS A 474 0.95 7.82 -2.93
CA LYS A 474 0.47 9.21 -2.82
C LYS A 474 -1.04 9.31 -3.03
N GLY A 475 -1.74 9.83 -2.02
CA GLY A 475 -3.20 10.02 -2.06
C GLY A 475 -4.02 8.76 -1.80
N HIS A 476 -3.38 7.62 -1.51
CA HIS A 476 -4.08 6.41 -1.10
C HIS A 476 -4.11 6.28 0.42
N ALA A 477 -5.27 5.98 1.00
CA ALA A 477 -5.45 5.94 2.45
C ALA A 477 -4.52 4.93 3.15
N GLU A 478 -4.27 3.79 2.51
CA GLU A 478 -3.51 2.68 3.10
C GLU A 478 -2.06 2.65 2.62
N PHE A 479 -1.79 2.76 1.31
CA PHE A 479 -0.44 2.63 0.76
C PHE A 479 0.45 3.85 1.01
N SER A 480 -0.11 4.98 1.47
CA SER A 480 0.66 6.12 1.98
C SER A 480 1.21 5.88 3.38
N THR A 481 0.70 4.88 4.09
CA THR A 481 1.08 4.55 5.46
C THR A 481 2.28 3.60 5.49
N ALA A 482 2.81 3.40 6.68
CA ALA A 482 3.84 2.42 6.95
C ALA A 482 3.29 1.07 7.46
N ARG A 483 1.97 0.90 7.45
CA ARG A 483 1.32 -0.35 7.84
C ARG A 483 1.58 -1.44 6.82
N GLN A 484 1.54 -2.68 7.27
CA GLN A 484 1.48 -3.82 6.37
C GLN A 484 0.15 -3.80 5.64
N GLN A 485 0.19 -4.06 4.33
CA GLN A 485 -0.97 -4.00 3.46
C GLN A 485 -1.16 -5.31 2.70
N ASP A 486 -2.33 -5.49 2.12
CA ASP A 486 -2.62 -6.66 1.30
C ASP A 486 -1.93 -6.60 -0.07
N ALA A 487 -1.20 -7.67 -0.42
CA ALA A 487 -0.47 -7.76 -1.69
C ALA A 487 -1.41 -7.82 -2.91
N ARG A 488 -2.63 -8.35 -2.76
CA ARG A 488 -3.65 -8.40 -3.83
C ARG A 488 -4.18 -7.00 -4.13
N GLU A 489 -4.53 -6.26 -3.09
CA GLU A 489 -4.99 -4.87 -3.24
C GLU A 489 -3.88 -3.98 -3.81
N PHE A 490 -2.63 -4.20 -3.37
CA PHE A 490 -1.49 -3.47 -3.92
C PHE A 490 -1.25 -3.82 -5.40
N PHE A 491 -1.43 -5.07 -5.80
CA PHE A 491 -1.29 -5.47 -7.21
C PHE A 491 -2.31 -4.75 -8.10
N ASP A 492 -3.58 -4.67 -7.68
CA ASP A 492 -4.62 -3.93 -8.40
C ASP A 492 -4.31 -2.44 -8.50
N HIS A 493 -3.87 -1.85 -7.38
CA HIS A 493 -3.44 -0.46 -7.34
C HIS A 493 -2.25 -0.19 -8.27
N CYS A 494 -1.28 -1.11 -8.33
CA CYS A 494 -0.17 -1.02 -9.28
C CYS A 494 -0.65 -1.00 -10.72
N LEU A 495 -1.55 -1.89 -11.11
CA LEU A 495 -2.06 -1.95 -12.48
C LEU A 495 -2.76 -0.65 -12.87
N GLU A 496 -3.61 -0.11 -11.98
CA GLU A 496 -4.27 1.17 -12.20
C GLU A 496 -3.27 2.31 -12.39
N LYS A 497 -2.30 2.47 -11.47
CA LYS A 497 -1.30 3.52 -11.53
C LYS A 497 -0.36 3.39 -12.72
N PHE A 498 0.04 2.18 -13.06
CA PHE A 498 0.92 1.94 -14.19
C PHE A 498 0.24 2.26 -15.52
N ASP A 499 -1.04 1.93 -15.66
CA ASP A 499 -1.83 2.33 -16.82
C ASP A 499 -1.97 3.86 -16.92
N ASP A 500 -2.23 4.54 -15.79
CA ASP A 500 -2.33 6.00 -15.74
C ASP A 500 -1.00 6.67 -16.12
N TRP A 501 0.12 6.20 -15.55
CA TRP A 501 1.45 6.74 -15.86
C TRP A 501 1.90 6.42 -17.29
N GLN A 502 1.52 5.26 -17.82
CA GLN A 502 1.74 4.91 -19.22
C GLN A 502 0.95 5.85 -20.15
N LYS A 503 -0.32 6.15 -19.83
CA LYS A 503 -1.16 7.11 -20.57
C LYS A 503 -0.53 8.50 -20.57
N GLU A 504 -0.12 9.00 -19.39
CA GLU A 504 0.55 10.30 -19.25
C GLU A 504 1.85 10.33 -20.07
N GLY A 505 2.71 9.31 -19.92
CA GLY A 505 3.95 9.21 -20.66
C GLY A 505 3.76 9.14 -22.18
N THR A 506 2.70 8.47 -22.65
CA THR A 506 2.37 8.40 -24.09
C THR A 506 1.91 9.76 -24.62
N ARG A 507 1.08 10.51 -23.88
CA ARG A 507 0.68 11.87 -24.25
C ARG A 507 1.86 12.83 -24.33
N GLU A 508 2.79 12.71 -23.38
CA GLU A 508 3.99 13.55 -23.33
C GLU A 508 5.09 13.06 -24.30
N SER A 509 4.82 12.03 -25.12
CA SER A 509 5.78 11.44 -26.06
C SER A 509 7.05 10.91 -25.37
N ARG A 510 6.89 10.36 -24.16
CA ARG A 510 7.98 9.87 -23.32
C ARG A 510 8.33 8.40 -23.58
N PHE A 511 7.68 7.74 -24.52
CA PHE A 511 7.95 6.36 -24.91
C PHE A 511 8.23 6.23 -26.39
N LEU A 512 9.04 5.23 -26.76
CA LEU A 512 9.33 4.86 -28.12
C LEU A 512 8.50 3.63 -28.53
N ILE A 513 7.89 3.70 -29.72
CA ILE A 513 7.30 2.55 -30.39
C ILE A 513 7.99 2.41 -31.73
N ASN A 514 8.63 1.25 -31.97
CA ASN A 514 9.37 1.00 -33.19
C ASN A 514 10.38 2.13 -33.51
N GLU A 515 11.11 2.59 -32.50
CA GLU A 515 12.14 3.64 -32.59
C GLU A 515 11.59 5.06 -32.90
N GLN A 516 10.30 5.27 -32.82
CA GLN A 516 9.70 6.59 -32.99
C GLN A 516 8.91 6.99 -31.72
N PRO A 517 8.84 8.28 -31.36
CA PRO A 517 8.03 8.72 -30.26
C PRO A 517 6.59 8.24 -30.40
N ALA A 518 6.02 7.70 -29.35
CA ALA A 518 4.68 7.19 -29.32
C ALA A 518 3.66 8.35 -29.34
N VAL A 519 3.36 8.85 -30.51
CA VAL A 519 2.32 9.86 -30.71
C VAL A 519 1.14 9.22 -31.38
N GLY A 520 0.04 9.06 -30.68
CA GLY A 520 -1.21 8.55 -31.22
C GLY A 520 -1.17 7.09 -31.69
N SER A 521 -0.25 6.28 -31.19
CA SER A 521 -0.18 4.84 -31.46
C SER A 521 -0.60 4.07 -30.22
N ALA A 522 -1.52 3.12 -30.38
CA ALA A 522 -1.98 2.31 -29.26
C ALA A 522 -0.87 1.38 -28.73
N LEU A 523 -0.24 1.77 -27.63
CA LEU A 523 0.43 0.80 -26.77
C LEU A 523 -0.69 0.04 -26.03
N SER A 524 -0.55 -1.29 -25.93
CA SER A 524 -1.42 -2.05 -25.03
C SER A 524 -1.17 -1.61 -23.60
N SER A 525 -2.22 -1.42 -22.79
CA SER A 525 -2.09 -1.07 -21.38
C SER A 525 -1.35 -2.16 -20.61
N ILE A 526 -0.71 -1.80 -19.50
CA ILE A 526 -0.05 -2.80 -18.63
C ILE A 526 -1.08 -3.82 -18.14
N SER A 527 -2.27 -3.35 -17.75
CA SER A 527 -3.35 -4.21 -17.26
C SER A 527 -3.91 -5.15 -18.32
N SER A 528 -3.80 -4.82 -19.63
CA SER A 528 -4.32 -5.67 -20.72
C SER A 528 -3.66 -7.04 -20.77
N GLU A 529 -2.42 -7.18 -20.24
CA GLU A 529 -1.71 -8.46 -20.14
C GLU A 529 -2.42 -9.44 -19.18
N PHE A 530 -3.14 -8.89 -18.19
CA PHE A 530 -3.85 -9.64 -17.15
C PHE A 530 -5.35 -9.68 -17.33
N ARG A 531 -5.92 -8.77 -18.15
CA ARG A 531 -7.35 -8.56 -18.27
C ARG A 531 -8.04 -9.71 -19.02
N PHE A 532 -9.12 -10.21 -18.42
CA PHE A 532 -9.99 -11.23 -19.02
C PHE A 532 -11.45 -10.94 -18.71
N GLU A 533 -12.33 -11.54 -19.52
CA GLU A 533 -13.77 -11.45 -19.29
C GLU A 533 -14.33 -12.77 -18.79
N THR A 534 -15.34 -12.65 -17.93
CA THR A 534 -16.21 -13.75 -17.51
C THR A 534 -17.62 -13.54 -18.05
N LEU A 535 -18.35 -14.63 -18.24
CA LEU A 535 -19.77 -14.63 -18.56
C LEU A 535 -20.52 -15.35 -17.44
N GLU A 536 -21.36 -14.63 -16.72
CA GLU A 536 -22.29 -15.24 -15.78
C GLU A 536 -23.63 -15.51 -16.50
N ARG A 537 -24.07 -16.77 -16.45
CA ARG A 537 -25.38 -17.20 -16.94
C ARG A 537 -26.29 -17.42 -15.75
N THR A 538 -27.43 -16.72 -15.72
CA THR A 538 -28.50 -16.91 -14.73
C THR A 538 -29.73 -17.49 -15.42
N VAL A 539 -30.12 -18.71 -15.10
CA VAL A 539 -31.28 -19.41 -15.69
C VAL A 539 -32.42 -19.40 -14.69
N CYS A 540 -33.55 -18.82 -15.05
CA CYS A 540 -34.76 -18.82 -14.25
C CYS A 540 -35.34 -20.23 -14.13
N GLY A 541 -35.57 -20.70 -12.91
CA GLY A 541 -36.08 -22.05 -12.62
C GLY A 541 -37.45 -22.34 -13.21
N SER A 542 -38.32 -21.34 -13.24
CA SER A 542 -39.69 -21.48 -13.73
C SER A 542 -39.84 -21.33 -15.25
N SER A 543 -39.19 -20.29 -15.83
CA SER A 543 -39.33 -20.02 -17.27
C SER A 543 -38.29 -20.71 -18.14
N GLN A 544 -37.20 -21.21 -17.55
CA GLN A 544 -36.02 -21.75 -18.24
C GLN A 544 -35.31 -20.77 -19.17
N LYS A 545 -35.65 -19.48 -19.11
CA LYS A 545 -34.97 -18.42 -19.85
C LYS A 545 -33.71 -17.99 -19.12
N ALA A 546 -32.71 -17.51 -19.89
CA ALA A 546 -31.41 -17.12 -19.34
C ALA A 546 -31.17 -15.62 -19.48
N GLY A 547 -30.56 -15.05 -18.45
CA GLY A 547 -29.91 -13.75 -18.48
C GLY A 547 -28.39 -13.93 -18.49
N PHE A 548 -27.68 -13.03 -19.15
CA PHE A 548 -26.21 -13.08 -19.29
C PHE A 548 -25.61 -11.77 -18.84
N GLN A 549 -24.58 -11.87 -18.00
CA GLN A 549 -23.82 -10.71 -17.55
C GLN A 549 -22.32 -10.94 -17.80
N THR A 550 -21.68 -9.98 -18.48
CA THR A 550 -20.22 -10.02 -18.70
C THR A 550 -19.53 -9.17 -17.62
N GLY A 551 -18.53 -9.77 -16.97
CA GLY A 551 -17.64 -9.09 -16.03
C GLY A 551 -16.22 -9.00 -16.60
N SER A 552 -15.48 -7.92 -16.29
CA SER A 552 -14.07 -7.76 -16.64
C SER A 552 -13.22 -7.83 -15.39
N HIS A 553 -12.15 -8.62 -15.42
CA HIS A 553 -11.31 -8.93 -14.26
C HIS A 553 -9.83 -8.89 -14.65
N VAL A 554 -8.96 -8.66 -13.69
CA VAL A 554 -7.49 -8.76 -13.82
C VAL A 554 -6.90 -9.87 -12.95
N VAL A 555 -7.70 -10.40 -12.02
CA VAL A 555 -7.33 -11.53 -11.16
C VAL A 555 -8.50 -12.49 -11.08
N LEU A 556 -8.21 -13.77 -11.18
CA LEU A 556 -9.16 -14.85 -10.94
C LEU A 556 -9.16 -15.21 -9.45
N ASP A 557 -10.21 -14.81 -8.74
CA ASP A 557 -10.38 -15.12 -7.33
C ASP A 557 -10.92 -16.54 -7.16
N VAL A 558 -10.16 -17.36 -6.46
CA VAL A 558 -10.47 -18.77 -6.22
C VAL A 558 -10.66 -18.98 -4.72
N PRO A 559 -11.89 -19.15 -4.25
CA PRO A 559 -12.17 -19.28 -2.82
C PRO A 559 -11.81 -20.68 -2.31
N VAL A 560 -11.29 -20.76 -1.10
CA VAL A 560 -11.28 -22.00 -0.32
C VAL A 560 -12.71 -22.23 0.22
N PRO A 561 -13.33 -23.41 0.01
CA PRO A 561 -14.70 -23.64 0.44
C PRO A 561 -14.90 -23.42 1.95
N ARG A 562 -15.87 -22.55 2.30
CA ARG A 562 -16.14 -22.14 3.70
C ARG A 562 -16.37 -23.32 4.64
N GLU A 563 -17.13 -24.32 4.22
CA GLU A 563 -17.41 -25.50 5.04
C GLU A 563 -16.13 -26.30 5.39
N LEU A 564 -15.18 -26.31 4.46
CA LEU A 564 -13.90 -26.96 4.66
C LEU A 564 -13.02 -26.12 5.59
N ALA A 565 -13.04 -24.80 5.43
CA ALA A 565 -12.37 -23.86 6.32
C ALA A 565 -12.83 -24.01 7.78
N MET A 566 -14.14 -24.02 8.00
CA MET A 566 -14.71 -24.22 9.34
C MET A 566 -14.36 -25.57 9.97
N LYS A 567 -14.27 -26.63 9.17
CA LYS A 567 -13.80 -27.95 9.65
C LYS A 567 -12.34 -27.95 10.05
N ILE A 568 -11.51 -27.21 9.31
CA ILE A 568 -10.07 -27.02 9.60
C ILE A 568 -9.90 -26.31 10.93
N ASP A 569 -10.61 -25.21 11.12
CA ASP A 569 -10.53 -24.43 12.36
C ASP A 569 -11.04 -25.22 13.57
N ALA A 570 -12.15 -25.92 13.44
CA ALA A 570 -12.68 -26.77 14.50
C ALA A 570 -11.70 -27.89 14.88
N ALA A 571 -11.09 -28.55 13.88
CA ALA A 571 -10.07 -29.58 14.13
C ALA A 571 -8.81 -29.00 14.81
N LYS A 572 -8.43 -27.78 14.46
CA LYS A 572 -7.31 -27.05 15.06
C LYS A 572 -7.61 -26.69 16.51
N GLU A 573 -8.78 -26.15 16.81
CA GLU A 573 -9.25 -25.84 18.17
C GLU A 573 -9.31 -27.09 19.05
N GLU A 574 -9.77 -28.25 18.52
CA GLU A 574 -9.78 -29.52 19.24
C GLU A 574 -8.36 -30.01 19.54
N GLN A 575 -7.43 -29.87 18.61
CA GLN A 575 -6.02 -30.24 18.79
C GLN A 575 -5.33 -29.34 19.80
N GLU A 576 -5.54 -28.02 19.73
CA GLU A 576 -5.00 -27.07 20.71
C GLU A 576 -5.55 -27.34 22.13
N ALA A 577 -6.84 -27.64 22.25
CA ALA A 577 -7.43 -28.03 23.52
C ALA A 577 -6.89 -29.37 24.04
N ALA A 578 -6.57 -30.30 23.14
CA ALA A 578 -5.92 -31.57 23.49
C ALA A 578 -4.45 -31.40 23.87
N ALA A 579 -3.71 -30.55 23.17
CA ALA A 579 -2.30 -30.19 23.47
C ALA A 579 -2.20 -29.43 24.80
N ALA A 580 -3.09 -28.49 25.09
CA ALA A 580 -3.16 -27.80 26.38
C ALA A 580 -3.40 -28.75 27.55
N LYS A 581 -4.11 -29.88 27.32
CA LYS A 581 -4.31 -30.93 28.32
C LYS A 581 -3.07 -31.86 28.45
N ARG A 582 -2.22 -31.95 27.44
CA ARG A 582 -1.05 -32.83 27.38
C ARG A 582 0.25 -32.19 27.89
N GLN A 583 0.33 -30.88 28.07
CA GLN A 583 1.51 -30.11 28.57
C GLN A 583 2.03 -30.58 29.95
N LYS A 584 1.62 -31.73 30.44
CA LYS A 584 2.16 -32.42 31.62
C LYS A 584 3.05 -33.65 31.33
N LYS A 585 3.39 -33.95 30.10
CA LYS A 585 4.32 -35.03 29.78
C LYS A 585 5.27 -34.58 28.65
N GLU A 586 6.54 -34.51 28.99
CA GLU A 586 7.66 -34.27 28.08
C GLU A 586 7.70 -35.28 26.94
N GLY A 587 7.81 -34.82 25.70
CA GLY A 587 8.10 -35.63 24.51
C GLY A 587 7.75 -34.80 23.29
N GLU A 588 8.74 -34.49 22.46
CA GLU A 588 8.59 -33.91 21.12
C GLU A 588 7.62 -34.75 20.28
N GLU A 589 6.43 -34.29 20.03
CA GLU A 589 5.56 -34.81 18.97
C GLU A 589 5.45 -33.71 17.89
N ASP A 590 5.79 -34.11 16.66
CA ASP A 590 5.69 -33.25 15.45
C ASP A 590 4.31 -32.57 15.37
N ALA A 591 4.31 -31.30 15.02
CA ALA A 591 3.08 -30.60 14.74
C ALA A 591 2.29 -31.32 13.63
N PRO A 592 0.97 -31.43 13.72
CA PRO A 592 0.17 -32.10 12.71
C PRO A 592 0.33 -31.43 11.35
N ALA A 593 0.52 -32.25 10.30
CA ALA A 593 0.64 -31.74 8.93
C ALA A 593 -0.58 -30.91 8.54
N PRO A 594 -0.40 -29.77 7.88
CA PRO A 594 -1.51 -28.93 7.44
C PRO A 594 -2.41 -29.68 6.46
N LEU A 595 -3.71 -29.38 6.48
CA LEU A 595 -4.68 -30.05 5.60
C LEU A 595 -4.40 -29.67 4.15
N GLU A 596 -4.32 -30.68 3.29
CA GLU A 596 -4.15 -30.49 1.84
C GLU A 596 -5.51 -30.44 1.13
N ILE A 597 -5.70 -29.40 0.30
CA ILE A 597 -6.90 -29.19 -0.50
C ILE A 597 -6.54 -29.30 -1.98
N PRO A 598 -7.20 -30.20 -2.74
CA PRO A 598 -7.03 -30.23 -4.19
C PRO A 598 -7.46 -28.91 -4.82
N PHE A 599 -6.66 -28.37 -5.74
CA PHE A 599 -6.98 -27.13 -6.47
C PHE A 599 -8.33 -27.21 -7.19
N ALA A 600 -8.68 -28.39 -7.73
CA ALA A 600 -9.97 -28.61 -8.39
C ALA A 600 -11.18 -28.29 -7.48
N THR A 601 -11.08 -28.52 -6.18
CA THR A 601 -12.14 -28.17 -5.21
C THR A 601 -12.35 -26.68 -5.12
N CYS A 602 -11.28 -25.90 -5.21
CA CYS A 602 -11.37 -24.43 -5.21
C CYS A 602 -11.95 -23.89 -6.54
N LEU A 603 -11.91 -24.66 -7.63
CA LEU A 603 -12.50 -24.29 -8.92
C LEU A 603 -13.98 -24.71 -9.05
N GLU A 604 -14.56 -25.41 -8.06
CA GLU A 604 -15.96 -25.86 -8.11
C GLU A 604 -16.95 -24.72 -8.40
N PRO A 605 -16.80 -23.49 -7.88
CA PRO A 605 -17.69 -22.38 -8.21
C PRO A 605 -17.78 -22.07 -9.71
N PHE A 606 -16.73 -22.39 -10.49
CA PHE A 606 -16.69 -22.20 -11.94
C PHE A 606 -17.15 -23.43 -12.72
N THR A 607 -17.12 -24.63 -12.10
CA THR A 607 -17.49 -25.89 -12.75
C THR A 607 -18.93 -26.30 -12.46
N GLN A 608 -19.47 -25.94 -11.31
CA GLN A 608 -20.81 -26.32 -10.87
C GLN A 608 -21.82 -25.18 -11.00
N GLU A 609 -23.08 -25.53 -11.18
CA GLU A 609 -24.17 -24.55 -11.13
C GLU A 609 -24.54 -24.30 -9.67
N SER A 610 -24.57 -23.03 -9.26
CA SER A 610 -25.11 -22.61 -7.98
C SER A 610 -26.62 -22.33 -8.08
N ILE A 611 -27.36 -22.62 -7.01
CA ILE A 611 -28.79 -22.35 -6.93
C ILE A 611 -28.99 -21.17 -5.98
N THR A 612 -29.64 -20.12 -6.49
CA THR A 612 -30.07 -18.97 -5.70
C THR A 612 -31.56 -19.08 -5.46
N GLU A 613 -31.98 -19.28 -4.23
CA GLU A 613 -33.37 -19.23 -3.80
C GLU A 613 -33.84 -17.75 -3.76
N ASP A 614 -35.15 -17.54 -3.87
CA ASP A 614 -35.77 -16.19 -3.82
C ASP A 614 -35.29 -15.19 -4.89
N TYR A 615 -34.91 -15.70 -6.08
CA TYR A 615 -34.53 -14.84 -7.22
C TYR A 615 -35.76 -14.16 -7.82
N ASP A 616 -35.74 -12.83 -7.88
CA ASP A 616 -36.73 -12.03 -8.59
C ASP A 616 -36.48 -12.11 -10.10
N SER A 617 -37.30 -12.91 -10.81
CA SER A 617 -37.08 -13.18 -12.21
C SER A 617 -37.88 -12.21 -13.09
N PRO A 618 -37.21 -11.43 -13.96
CA PRO A 618 -37.89 -10.55 -14.92
C PRO A 618 -38.73 -11.33 -15.93
N ALA A 619 -38.42 -12.60 -16.16
CA ALA A 619 -39.17 -13.46 -17.09
C ALA A 619 -40.55 -13.86 -16.58
N ILE A 620 -40.79 -13.89 -15.28
CA ILE A 620 -42.06 -14.27 -14.67
C ILE A 620 -42.66 -13.16 -13.79
N GLN A 621 -41.93 -12.04 -13.64
CA GLN A 621 -42.28 -10.90 -12.74
C GLN A 621 -42.63 -11.37 -11.29
N GLY A 622 -41.81 -12.27 -10.78
CA GLY A 622 -42.02 -12.88 -9.46
C GLY A 622 -40.83 -13.69 -8.98
N LYS A 623 -40.92 -14.14 -7.72
CA LYS A 623 -39.86 -14.90 -7.08
C LYS A 623 -39.82 -16.35 -7.52
N THR A 624 -38.62 -16.86 -7.80
CA THR A 624 -38.35 -18.27 -8.11
C THR A 624 -36.91 -18.60 -7.74
N PHE A 625 -36.47 -19.80 -7.95
CA PHE A 625 -35.05 -20.10 -7.88
C PHE A 625 -34.34 -19.80 -9.20
N ALA A 626 -33.05 -19.44 -9.15
CA ALA A 626 -32.21 -19.30 -10.34
C ALA A 626 -31.00 -20.21 -10.23
N LYS A 627 -30.59 -20.74 -11.40
CA LYS A 627 -29.34 -21.47 -11.53
C LYS A 627 -28.31 -20.53 -12.13
N ARG A 628 -27.19 -20.33 -11.45
CA ARG A 628 -26.08 -19.48 -11.88
C ARG A 628 -24.86 -20.30 -12.21
N LYS A 629 -24.17 -19.93 -13.26
CA LYS A 629 -22.87 -20.49 -13.62
C LYS A 629 -22.00 -19.41 -14.26
N THR A 630 -20.74 -19.36 -13.84
CA THR A 630 -19.75 -18.43 -14.38
C THR A 630 -18.81 -19.18 -15.32
N PHE A 631 -18.54 -18.62 -16.47
CA PHE A 631 -17.63 -19.13 -17.50
C PHE A 631 -16.53 -18.11 -17.76
N LEU A 632 -15.37 -18.57 -18.21
CA LEU A 632 -14.36 -17.71 -18.80
C LEU A 632 -14.76 -17.38 -20.24
N LYS A 633 -14.85 -16.10 -20.57
CA LYS A 633 -15.14 -15.63 -21.92
C LYS A 633 -13.85 -15.40 -22.71
N SER A 634 -12.77 -14.97 -22.02
CA SER A 634 -11.44 -14.81 -22.60
C SER A 634 -10.34 -15.27 -21.65
N CYS A 635 -9.17 -15.58 -22.19
CA CYS A 635 -7.99 -16.04 -21.47
C CYS A 635 -6.83 -15.07 -21.71
N PRO A 636 -6.29 -14.39 -20.66
CA PRO A 636 -5.25 -13.37 -20.80
C PRO A 636 -3.86 -13.97 -21.09
N ASN A 637 -2.87 -13.12 -21.43
CA ASN A 637 -1.48 -13.59 -21.59
C ASN A 637 -0.84 -14.02 -20.26
N VAL A 638 -1.16 -13.28 -19.19
CA VAL A 638 -0.77 -13.62 -17.84
C VAL A 638 -2.03 -13.73 -16.99
N LEU A 639 -2.25 -14.90 -16.44
CA LEU A 639 -3.34 -15.13 -15.50
C LEU A 639 -2.82 -14.91 -14.08
N ALA A 640 -3.29 -13.86 -13.43
CA ALA A 640 -3.13 -13.68 -11.99
C ALA A 640 -4.28 -14.41 -11.28
N LEU A 641 -3.95 -15.29 -10.35
CA LEU A 641 -4.90 -16.09 -9.60
C LEU A 641 -4.69 -15.84 -8.11
N CYS A 642 -5.75 -15.47 -7.39
CA CYS A 642 -5.74 -15.28 -5.94
C CYS A 642 -6.46 -16.45 -5.27
N VAL A 643 -5.75 -17.18 -4.42
CA VAL A 643 -6.39 -18.16 -3.52
C VAL A 643 -6.85 -17.41 -2.28
N ASN A 644 -8.16 -17.20 -2.19
CA ASN A 644 -8.74 -16.48 -1.07
C ASN A 644 -8.73 -17.37 0.18
N ARG A 645 -7.77 -17.11 1.06
CA ARG A 645 -7.54 -17.86 2.31
C ARG A 645 -8.19 -17.19 3.53
N TYR A 646 -9.02 -16.17 3.30
CA TYR A 646 -9.68 -15.46 4.38
C TYR A 646 -11.19 -15.69 4.36
N TYR A 647 -11.76 -15.81 5.51
CA TYR A 647 -13.21 -15.86 5.68
C TYR A 647 -13.60 -15.12 6.96
N TYR A 648 -14.83 -14.65 7.01
CA TYR A 648 -15.37 -14.08 8.23
C TYR A 648 -15.97 -15.18 9.09
N GLY A 649 -15.46 -15.32 10.32
CA GLY A 649 -16.03 -16.21 11.32
C GLY A 649 -17.42 -15.76 11.76
N ASP A 650 -18.06 -16.56 12.60
CA ASP A 650 -19.38 -16.22 13.18
C ASP A 650 -19.29 -14.97 14.09
N ASP A 651 -18.07 -14.61 14.50
CA ASP A 651 -17.74 -13.39 15.24
C ASP A 651 -17.47 -12.17 14.33
N TRP A 652 -17.75 -12.28 13.03
CA TRP A 652 -17.50 -11.26 12.00
C TRP A 652 -16.05 -10.77 11.91
N ARG A 653 -15.09 -11.62 12.35
CA ARG A 653 -13.67 -11.32 12.23
C ARG A 653 -13.06 -12.07 11.06
N PRO A 654 -12.14 -11.42 10.34
CA PRO A 654 -11.40 -12.12 9.29
C PRO A 654 -10.48 -13.16 9.94
N LYS A 655 -10.62 -14.41 9.51
CA LYS A 655 -9.78 -15.53 9.91
C LYS A 655 -9.02 -16.05 8.70
N LYS A 656 -7.74 -16.38 8.88
CA LYS A 656 -6.93 -17.00 7.85
C LYS A 656 -7.08 -18.51 7.92
N ILE A 657 -7.26 -19.14 6.79
CA ILE A 657 -7.35 -20.60 6.65
C ILE A 657 -5.94 -21.15 6.41
N ASP A 658 -5.37 -21.83 7.40
CA ASP A 658 -4.08 -22.51 7.31
C ASP A 658 -4.24 -23.86 6.64
N CYS A 659 -4.17 -23.89 5.34
CA CYS A 659 -4.23 -25.10 4.52
C CYS A 659 -3.23 -25.04 3.38
N VAL A 660 -2.85 -26.19 2.86
CA VAL A 660 -2.07 -26.33 1.63
C VAL A 660 -3.04 -26.52 0.48
N VAL A 661 -3.08 -25.61 -0.48
CA VAL A 661 -3.84 -25.76 -1.71
C VAL A 661 -2.89 -26.25 -2.79
N ASN A 662 -3.06 -27.47 -3.28
CA ASN A 662 -2.19 -28.09 -4.26
C ASN A 662 -2.39 -27.47 -5.65
N VAL A 663 -1.92 -26.24 -5.83
CA VAL A 663 -1.96 -25.52 -7.12
C VAL A 663 -0.89 -26.13 -8.04
N PRO A 664 -1.26 -26.71 -9.19
CA PRO A 664 -0.30 -27.33 -10.09
C PRO A 664 0.52 -26.29 -10.86
N GLU A 665 1.76 -26.61 -11.23
CA GLU A 665 2.61 -25.72 -12.06
C GLU A 665 2.04 -25.50 -13.47
N ARG A 666 1.19 -26.38 -13.97
CA ARG A 666 0.50 -26.23 -15.25
C ARG A 666 -0.99 -26.44 -15.05
N ILE A 667 -1.76 -25.53 -15.59
CA ILE A 667 -3.22 -25.55 -15.52
C ILE A 667 -3.80 -25.42 -16.92
N ASP A 668 -4.92 -26.11 -17.13
CA ASP A 668 -5.73 -25.99 -18.34
C ASP A 668 -7.14 -25.55 -17.92
N LEU A 669 -7.52 -24.36 -18.33
CA LEU A 669 -8.81 -23.72 -18.03
C LEU A 669 -9.76 -23.73 -19.25
N GLU A 670 -9.42 -24.42 -20.36
CA GLU A 670 -10.28 -24.51 -21.54
C GLU A 670 -11.66 -25.12 -21.20
N SER A 671 -11.71 -26.04 -20.25
CA SER A 671 -12.99 -26.61 -19.78
C SER A 671 -13.91 -25.61 -19.05
N LEU A 672 -13.37 -24.46 -18.62
CA LEU A 672 -14.13 -23.37 -17.98
C LEU A 672 -14.58 -22.31 -19.00
N ARG A 673 -14.16 -22.40 -20.24
CA ARG A 673 -14.59 -21.46 -21.28
C ARG A 673 -16.05 -21.64 -21.66
N VAL A 674 -16.66 -20.53 -22.03
CA VAL A 674 -18.01 -20.53 -22.56
C VAL A 674 -18.08 -21.28 -23.89
N ASP A 675 -18.97 -22.27 -24.00
CA ASP A 675 -19.37 -22.86 -25.28
C ASP A 675 -20.58 -22.07 -25.80
N GLN A 676 -20.34 -21.23 -26.80
CA GLN A 676 -21.38 -20.34 -27.35
C GLN A 676 -22.66 -21.11 -27.69
N LYS A 677 -22.53 -22.29 -28.26
CA LYS A 677 -23.67 -23.09 -28.70
C LYS A 677 -24.45 -23.72 -27.55
N ASN A 678 -23.73 -24.28 -26.57
CA ASN A 678 -24.37 -25.04 -25.50
C ASN A 678 -24.70 -24.16 -24.29
N ASP A 679 -23.91 -23.13 -24.06
CA ASP A 679 -24.03 -22.29 -22.85
C ASP A 679 -24.82 -20.99 -23.10
N VAL A 680 -24.89 -20.52 -24.38
CA VAL A 680 -25.57 -19.26 -24.70
C VAL A 680 -26.74 -19.50 -25.68
N ASP A 681 -26.48 -20.01 -26.87
CA ASP A 681 -27.48 -20.15 -27.92
C ASP A 681 -28.59 -21.18 -27.63
N ALA A 682 -28.33 -22.07 -26.67
CA ALA A 682 -29.31 -23.07 -26.20
C ALA A 682 -30.46 -22.48 -25.36
N TYR A 683 -30.38 -21.23 -24.95
CA TYR A 683 -31.35 -20.58 -24.07
C TYR A 683 -32.08 -19.44 -24.74
N GLU A 684 -33.36 -19.34 -24.47
CA GLU A 684 -34.14 -18.13 -24.79
C GLU A 684 -33.72 -17.02 -23.76
N LEU A 685 -33.54 -15.81 -24.28
CA LEU A 685 -33.18 -14.68 -23.44
C LEU A 685 -34.34 -14.32 -22.49
N MET A 686 -34.01 -14.00 -21.24
CA MET A 686 -34.93 -13.28 -20.40
C MET A 686 -35.23 -11.91 -21.02
N PRO A 687 -36.47 -11.36 -20.83
CA PRO A 687 -36.68 -9.95 -21.11
C PRO A 687 -35.54 -9.18 -20.43
N GLU A 688 -34.94 -8.24 -21.18
CA GLU A 688 -33.96 -7.36 -20.57
C GLU A 688 -34.56 -6.85 -19.27
N ASP A 689 -33.82 -6.85 -18.18
CA ASP A 689 -34.21 -6.17 -16.96
C ASP A 689 -34.54 -4.74 -17.38
N VAL A 690 -35.81 -4.47 -17.59
CA VAL A 690 -36.33 -3.12 -17.57
C VAL A 690 -35.93 -2.66 -16.20
N ASN A 691 -34.84 -1.91 -16.14
CA ASN A 691 -34.22 -1.44 -14.90
C ASN A 691 -35.32 -1.32 -13.85
N MET A 692 -35.25 -2.12 -12.79
CA MET A 692 -35.84 -1.83 -11.52
C MET A 692 -35.09 -0.69 -10.80
N ASP A 693 -34.51 0.24 -11.54
CA ASP A 693 -34.60 1.63 -11.15
C ASP A 693 -36.09 1.95 -11.23
N ALA A 694 -36.71 2.12 -10.09
CA ALA A 694 -38.08 2.58 -9.94
C ALA A 694 -38.36 3.94 -10.61
N ASN A 695 -37.67 4.23 -11.69
CA ASN A 695 -37.74 5.36 -12.63
C ASN A 695 -37.66 4.90 -14.10
N ALA A 696 -37.99 3.63 -14.45
CA ALA A 696 -38.76 3.45 -15.65
C ALA A 696 -40.15 4.00 -15.35
N ALA A 697 -40.19 5.30 -15.19
CA ALA A 697 -41.42 6.03 -15.35
C ALA A 697 -42.12 5.45 -16.59
N ASN A 698 -43.26 4.78 -16.43
CA ASN A 698 -44.32 4.97 -17.39
C ASN A 698 -44.13 6.40 -17.93
N GLU A 699 -44.00 6.59 -19.22
CA GLU A 699 -44.15 7.95 -19.76
C GLU A 699 -45.47 8.48 -19.19
N ILE A 700 -45.38 9.25 -18.12
CA ILE A 700 -46.51 9.92 -17.54
C ILE A 700 -46.81 11.01 -18.55
N THR A 701 -47.69 10.70 -19.46
CA THR A 701 -48.28 11.73 -20.33
C THR A 701 -49.12 12.64 -19.42
N ALA A 702 -48.94 13.93 -19.57
CA ALA A 702 -49.70 14.90 -18.81
C ALA A 702 -51.21 14.62 -18.97
N ASP A 703 -51.91 14.52 -17.85
CA ASP A 703 -53.37 14.35 -17.84
C ASP A 703 -54.03 15.66 -18.36
N ASP A 704 -54.67 15.55 -19.52
CA ASP A 704 -55.29 16.67 -20.19
C ASP A 704 -56.34 17.39 -19.32
N SER A 705 -56.93 16.69 -18.34
CA SER A 705 -57.92 17.31 -17.42
C SER A 705 -57.25 18.21 -16.38
N ILE A 706 -56.06 17.81 -15.89
CA ILE A 706 -55.24 18.61 -14.96
C ILE A 706 -54.66 19.81 -15.69
N VAL A 707 -54.13 19.58 -16.89
CA VAL A 707 -53.59 20.65 -17.75
C VAL A 707 -54.66 21.69 -18.07
N ALA A 708 -55.87 21.26 -18.47
CA ALA A 708 -56.97 22.17 -18.76
C ALA A 708 -57.42 23.02 -17.53
N GLN A 709 -57.37 22.45 -16.33
CA GLN A 709 -57.68 23.16 -15.08
C GLN A 709 -56.61 24.23 -14.76
N LEU A 710 -55.33 23.91 -14.89
CA LEU A 710 -54.25 24.85 -14.68
C LEU A 710 -54.22 25.98 -15.71
N VAL A 711 -54.50 25.66 -16.97
CA VAL A 711 -54.60 26.64 -18.04
C VAL A 711 -55.80 27.57 -17.85
N ALA A 712 -56.96 27.03 -17.34
CA ALA A 712 -58.10 27.83 -16.97
C ALA A 712 -57.84 28.81 -15.80
N MET A 713 -56.84 28.50 -14.99
CA MET A 713 -56.36 29.38 -13.89
C MET A 713 -55.32 30.40 -14.38
N GLY A 714 -54.91 30.35 -15.66
CA GLY A 714 -54.06 31.38 -16.27
C GLY A 714 -52.56 30.96 -16.43
N PHE A 715 -52.25 29.74 -16.17
CA PHE A 715 -50.88 29.26 -16.36
C PHE A 715 -50.62 28.83 -17.81
N SER A 716 -49.36 28.83 -18.26
CA SER A 716 -49.00 28.44 -19.62
C SER A 716 -49.28 26.95 -19.83
N GLU A 717 -49.65 26.57 -21.07
CA GLU A 717 -49.90 25.18 -21.41
C GLU A 717 -48.69 24.26 -21.17
N ASN A 718 -47.50 24.74 -21.51
CA ASN A 718 -46.29 23.99 -21.30
C ASN A 718 -45.92 23.84 -19.83
N GLY A 719 -46.01 24.92 -19.04
CA GLY A 719 -45.85 24.88 -17.58
C GLY A 719 -46.86 23.98 -16.90
N SER A 720 -48.14 23.98 -17.36
CA SER A 720 -49.18 23.09 -16.84
C SER A 720 -48.90 21.61 -17.17
N LYS A 721 -48.41 21.32 -18.39
CA LYS A 721 -47.98 19.95 -18.75
C LYS A 721 -46.79 19.49 -17.92
N ARG A 722 -45.82 20.34 -17.70
CA ARG A 722 -44.64 20.04 -16.86
C ARG A 722 -45.08 19.77 -15.41
N ALA A 723 -45.98 20.60 -14.88
CA ALA A 723 -46.48 20.41 -13.53
C ALA A 723 -47.27 19.08 -13.36
N ALA A 724 -48.14 18.76 -14.33
CA ALA A 724 -48.88 17.48 -14.32
C ALA A 724 -47.94 16.28 -14.37
N ILE A 725 -46.91 16.32 -15.23
CA ILE A 725 -45.88 15.28 -15.32
C ILE A 725 -45.04 15.20 -14.03
N ALA A 726 -44.57 16.34 -13.53
CA ALA A 726 -43.72 16.41 -12.32
C ALA A 726 -44.42 15.90 -11.06
N THR A 727 -45.74 16.09 -10.99
CA THR A 727 -46.57 15.60 -9.88
C THR A 727 -47.20 14.24 -10.17
N SER A 728 -46.75 13.55 -11.23
CA SER A 728 -47.25 12.22 -11.61
C SER A 728 -48.80 12.18 -11.74
N ASN A 729 -49.40 13.28 -12.25
CA ASN A 729 -50.84 13.44 -12.39
C ASN A 729 -51.63 13.28 -11.07
N ALA A 730 -51.01 13.65 -9.93
CA ALA A 730 -51.63 13.47 -8.59
C ALA A 730 -52.84 14.36 -8.32
N GLY A 731 -53.22 15.27 -9.24
CA GLY A 731 -54.37 16.18 -9.15
C GLY A 731 -53.97 17.63 -9.38
N ALA A 732 -55.01 18.45 -9.74
CA ALA A 732 -54.77 19.85 -10.07
C ALA A 732 -54.27 20.70 -8.87
N GLU A 733 -54.63 20.34 -7.65
CA GLU A 733 -54.17 21.05 -6.45
C GLU A 733 -52.67 20.86 -6.23
N VAL A 734 -52.18 19.64 -6.34
CA VAL A 734 -50.75 19.30 -6.19
C VAL A 734 -49.93 19.90 -7.35
N ALA A 735 -50.47 19.84 -8.56
CA ALA A 735 -49.85 20.43 -9.73
C ALA A 735 -49.77 21.97 -9.64
N MET A 736 -50.79 22.62 -9.05
CA MET A 736 -50.82 24.07 -8.82
C MET A 736 -49.74 24.48 -7.77
N GLU A 737 -49.57 23.70 -6.71
CA GLU A 737 -48.55 23.94 -5.69
C GLU A 737 -47.12 23.83 -6.32
N TRP A 738 -46.92 22.89 -7.21
CA TRP A 738 -45.69 22.77 -8.00
C TRP A 738 -45.51 23.98 -8.91
N VAL A 739 -46.53 24.45 -9.61
CA VAL A 739 -46.46 25.64 -10.47
C VAL A 739 -46.07 26.89 -9.68
N PHE A 740 -46.61 27.09 -8.48
CA PHE A 740 -46.25 28.23 -7.65
C PHE A 740 -44.77 28.19 -7.21
N ALA A 741 -44.22 26.99 -6.97
CA ALA A 741 -42.83 26.83 -6.61
C ALA A 741 -41.87 27.05 -7.78
N HIS A 742 -42.31 26.84 -9.05
CA HIS A 742 -41.46 26.79 -10.24
C HIS A 742 -41.83 27.82 -11.31
N SER A 743 -42.76 28.72 -11.03
CA SER A 743 -43.22 29.70 -12.01
C SER A 743 -42.18 30.76 -12.39
N GLU A 744 -41.15 30.92 -11.57
CA GLU A 744 -40.02 31.83 -11.83
C GLU A 744 -38.84 31.16 -12.52
N ASP A 745 -38.89 29.85 -12.72
CA ASP A 745 -37.80 29.08 -13.38
C ASP A 745 -37.66 29.50 -14.84
N PRO A 746 -36.44 29.69 -15.36
CA PRO A 746 -36.22 30.19 -16.73
C PRO A 746 -36.83 29.28 -17.81
N ASP A 747 -36.94 28.00 -17.55
CA ASP A 747 -37.42 26.97 -18.45
C ASP A 747 -38.88 26.53 -18.22
N PHE A 748 -39.58 27.19 -17.29
CA PHE A 748 -40.99 26.84 -16.93
C PHE A 748 -41.90 26.74 -18.14
N ASN A 749 -41.76 27.64 -19.13
CA ASN A 749 -42.59 27.71 -20.32
C ASN A 749 -42.07 26.88 -21.52
N ASP A 750 -40.98 26.18 -21.37
CA ASP A 750 -40.42 25.33 -22.43
C ASP A 750 -41.27 24.03 -22.58
N PRO A 751 -41.34 23.48 -23.79
CA PRO A 751 -42.04 22.20 -24.01
C PRO A 751 -41.45 21.10 -23.11
N PRO A 752 -42.31 20.21 -22.53
CA PRO A 752 -41.79 19.06 -21.81
C PRO A 752 -40.89 18.23 -22.73
N VAL A 753 -39.64 17.97 -22.30
CA VAL A 753 -38.65 17.25 -23.09
C VAL A 753 -39.04 15.76 -23.12
N THR A 754 -39.66 15.32 -24.22
CA THR A 754 -39.81 13.91 -24.58
C THR A 754 -38.46 13.44 -25.11
N LYS A 755 -37.80 12.54 -24.39
CA LYS A 755 -36.56 11.90 -24.84
C LYS A 755 -36.84 10.94 -25.98
N THR A 756 -36.92 11.45 -27.18
CA THR A 756 -36.75 10.65 -28.39
C THR A 756 -35.61 11.28 -29.21
N ASP A 757 -34.66 10.38 -29.55
CA ASP A 757 -33.50 10.61 -30.40
C ASP A 757 -32.24 11.27 -29.83
N SER A 758 -31.50 10.47 -29.07
CA SER A 758 -30.06 10.36 -29.35
C SER A 758 -29.58 9.02 -28.82
N SER A 759 -29.65 8.01 -29.66
CA SER A 759 -28.99 6.72 -29.50
C SER A 759 -27.50 6.89 -29.59
N LYS A 760 -26.82 6.20 -28.68
CA LYS A 760 -25.46 5.66 -28.71
C LYS A 760 -24.46 6.31 -27.78
N ASN A 761 -24.03 5.48 -26.86
CA ASN A 761 -22.81 5.56 -26.05
C ASN A 761 -22.68 6.74 -25.10
N GLU A 762 -23.26 6.63 -23.92
CA GLU A 762 -22.68 7.26 -22.74
C GLU A 762 -22.56 6.27 -21.57
N ASN A 763 -21.36 6.17 -21.07
CA ASN A 763 -20.91 5.31 -19.99
C ASN A 763 -21.77 5.46 -18.71
N LYS A 764 -22.17 4.34 -18.16
CA LYS A 764 -22.99 4.17 -16.94
C LYS A 764 -22.26 4.47 -15.60
N THR A 765 -21.28 5.34 -15.55
CA THR A 765 -20.46 5.56 -14.34
C THR A 765 -20.69 6.89 -13.60
N ASN A 766 -21.57 7.79 -14.05
CA ASN A 766 -21.65 9.14 -13.48
C ASN A 766 -23.04 9.57 -12.93
N SER A 767 -23.95 8.67 -12.57
CA SER A 767 -25.22 9.07 -11.96
C SER A 767 -25.10 9.17 -10.42
N VAL A 768 -25.13 10.39 -9.91
CA VAL A 768 -25.22 10.67 -8.47
C VAL A 768 -26.55 10.12 -7.91
N SER A 769 -26.52 9.40 -6.78
CA SER A 769 -27.73 8.90 -6.13
C SER A 769 -28.66 10.04 -5.70
N ALA A 770 -29.92 9.98 -6.12
CA ALA A 770 -30.94 10.94 -5.72
C ALA A 770 -31.19 10.95 -4.20
N GLU A 771 -31.00 9.81 -3.55
CA GLU A 771 -31.15 9.66 -2.09
C GLU A 771 -30.01 10.36 -1.37
N ALA A 772 -28.74 10.17 -1.81
CA ALA A 772 -27.58 10.83 -1.23
C ALA A 772 -27.66 12.36 -1.43
N LEU A 773 -28.13 12.79 -2.60
CA LEU A 773 -28.35 14.21 -2.88
C LEU A 773 -29.39 14.81 -1.93
N SER A 774 -30.55 14.14 -1.77
CA SER A 774 -31.62 14.59 -0.88
C SER A 774 -31.18 14.65 0.60
N GLN A 775 -30.32 13.73 1.04
CA GLN A 775 -29.77 13.77 2.40
C GLN A 775 -28.87 14.98 2.62
N LEU A 776 -27.97 15.31 1.68
CA LEU A 776 -27.11 16.49 1.78
C LEU A 776 -27.91 17.80 1.71
N GLU A 777 -28.95 17.87 0.87
CA GLU A 777 -29.87 18.99 0.81
C GLU A 777 -30.65 19.20 2.11
N SER A 778 -31.07 18.09 2.75
CA SER A 778 -31.73 18.16 4.06
C SER A 778 -30.83 18.67 5.18
N MET A 779 -29.48 18.56 4.99
CA MET A 779 -28.47 19.10 5.90
C MET A 779 -28.17 20.59 5.64
N GLY A 780 -28.80 21.18 4.63
CA GLY A 780 -28.73 22.62 4.33
C GLY A 780 -27.74 23.02 3.24
N PHE A 781 -27.15 22.06 2.52
CA PHE A 781 -26.26 22.36 1.38
C PHE A 781 -27.05 22.59 0.09
N SER A 782 -26.55 23.43 -0.80
CA SER A 782 -27.19 23.65 -2.09
C SER A 782 -27.11 22.40 -2.97
N SER A 783 -28.10 22.20 -3.83
CA SER A 783 -28.15 21.05 -4.78
C SER A 783 -26.90 20.98 -5.65
N ALA A 784 -26.37 22.11 -6.10
CA ALA A 784 -25.14 22.21 -6.88
C ALA A 784 -23.94 21.72 -6.08
N ALA A 785 -23.72 22.26 -4.87
CA ALA A 785 -22.59 21.88 -4.03
C ALA A 785 -22.66 20.41 -3.59
N SER A 786 -23.84 19.91 -3.25
CA SER A 786 -24.07 18.50 -2.90
C SER A 786 -23.75 17.56 -4.06
N ARG A 787 -24.14 17.94 -5.28
CA ARG A 787 -23.85 17.15 -6.48
C ARG A 787 -22.36 17.14 -6.81
N THR A 788 -21.69 18.28 -6.72
CA THR A 788 -20.25 18.38 -6.94
C THR A 788 -19.48 17.60 -5.89
N ALA A 789 -19.85 17.70 -4.62
CA ALA A 789 -19.21 16.95 -3.53
C ALA A 789 -19.32 15.44 -3.72
N LEU A 790 -20.50 14.92 -4.08
CA LEU A 790 -20.71 13.50 -4.36
C LEU A 790 -19.88 13.01 -5.57
N ARG A 791 -19.67 13.84 -6.58
CA ARG A 791 -18.82 13.51 -7.73
C ARG A 791 -17.33 13.52 -7.38
N VAL A 792 -16.89 14.47 -6.56
CA VAL A 792 -15.47 14.64 -6.17
C VAL A 792 -15.03 13.56 -5.19
N SER A 793 -15.90 13.11 -4.29
CA SER A 793 -15.60 12.08 -3.30
C SER A 793 -15.29 10.69 -3.90
N GLY A 794 -15.40 10.54 -5.23
CA GLY A 794 -15.06 9.29 -5.93
C GLY A 794 -16.04 8.12 -5.73
N ASN A 795 -16.95 8.26 -4.78
CA ASN A 795 -18.03 7.30 -4.53
C ASN A 795 -19.36 8.06 -4.54
N ASN A 796 -20.02 8.08 -5.69
CA ASN A 796 -21.23 8.86 -5.96
C ASN A 796 -22.38 8.63 -4.95
N ASN A 797 -22.24 7.68 -4.04
CA ASN A 797 -23.24 7.32 -3.05
C ASN A 797 -22.79 7.54 -1.60
N SER A 798 -21.55 7.97 -1.35
CA SER A 798 -21.07 8.22 0.02
C SER A 798 -21.42 9.63 0.50
N VAL A 799 -22.49 9.73 1.26
CA VAL A 799 -22.91 10.98 1.91
C VAL A 799 -21.85 11.47 2.90
N GLU A 800 -21.18 10.56 3.62
CA GLU A 800 -20.15 10.88 4.61
C GLU A 800 -18.95 11.58 3.98
N ALA A 801 -18.38 10.99 2.92
CA ALA A 801 -17.24 11.58 2.22
C ALA A 801 -17.60 12.92 1.53
N ALA A 802 -18.81 13.05 1.01
CA ALA A 802 -19.30 14.29 0.46
C ALA A 802 -19.49 15.38 1.55
N CYS A 803 -19.98 15.02 2.73
CA CYS A 803 -20.06 15.90 3.89
C CYS A 803 -18.67 16.38 4.33
N GLU A 804 -17.69 15.49 4.45
CA GLU A 804 -16.32 15.87 4.79
C GLU A 804 -15.77 16.88 3.81
N TRP A 805 -15.97 16.67 2.51
CA TRP A 805 -15.53 17.60 1.49
C TRP A 805 -16.22 18.95 1.59
N LEU A 806 -17.55 18.98 1.81
CA LEU A 806 -18.35 20.21 1.98
C LEU A 806 -17.92 20.99 3.22
N PHE A 807 -17.72 20.32 4.34
CA PHE A 807 -17.25 20.98 5.57
C PHE A 807 -15.82 21.50 5.46
N ALA A 808 -14.94 20.79 4.77
CA ALA A 808 -13.56 21.22 4.53
C ALA A 808 -13.47 22.49 3.64
N ASN A 809 -14.49 22.76 2.83
CA ASN A 809 -14.55 23.90 1.91
C ASN A 809 -15.65 24.93 2.26
N MET A 810 -16.14 24.91 3.49
CA MET A 810 -17.32 25.67 3.91
C MET A 810 -17.16 27.19 3.80
N ASP A 811 -15.93 27.70 3.89
CA ASP A 811 -15.66 29.14 3.84
C ASP A 811 -15.81 29.72 2.42
N ASP A 812 -15.59 28.92 1.36
CA ASP A 812 -15.63 29.33 -0.04
C ASP A 812 -16.21 28.22 -0.94
N ILE A 813 -17.37 27.67 -0.57
CA ILE A 813 -18.02 26.53 -1.23
C ILE A 813 -18.19 26.73 -2.73
N ASP A 814 -18.61 27.94 -3.16
CA ASP A 814 -18.90 28.23 -4.57
C ASP A 814 -17.59 28.24 -5.41
N GLU A 815 -16.49 28.75 -4.88
CA GLU A 815 -15.19 28.73 -5.56
C GLU A 815 -14.61 27.34 -5.58
N ALA A 816 -14.73 26.59 -4.49
CA ALA A 816 -14.31 25.19 -4.40
C ALA A 816 -15.09 24.29 -5.37
N CYS A 817 -16.41 24.47 -5.48
CA CYS A 817 -17.24 23.77 -6.45
C CYS A 817 -16.85 24.09 -7.89
N ALA A 818 -16.68 25.38 -8.22
CA ALA A 818 -16.28 25.79 -9.58
C ALA A 818 -14.89 25.28 -9.97
N LYS A 819 -13.96 25.17 -9.02
CA LYS A 819 -12.65 24.58 -9.23
C LYS A 819 -12.75 23.09 -9.45
N ALA A 820 -13.47 22.39 -8.57
CA ALA A 820 -13.66 20.95 -8.63
C ALA A 820 -14.40 20.51 -9.91
N GLU A 821 -15.40 21.27 -10.36
CA GLU A 821 -16.09 20.99 -11.63
C GLU A 821 -15.17 21.14 -12.84
N ARG A 822 -14.31 22.15 -12.87
CA ARG A 822 -13.31 22.29 -13.94
C ARG A 822 -12.33 21.13 -13.94
N GLU A 823 -11.87 20.71 -12.78
CA GLU A 823 -10.98 19.54 -12.65
C GLU A 823 -11.67 18.25 -13.08
N LEU A 824 -12.96 18.07 -12.77
CA LEU A 824 -13.77 16.94 -13.23
C LEU A 824 -14.01 16.99 -14.75
N GLU A 825 -14.35 18.15 -15.32
CA GLU A 825 -14.51 18.30 -16.77
C GLU A 825 -13.20 18.09 -17.53
N GLU A 826 -12.07 18.56 -16.98
CA GLU A 826 -10.75 18.26 -17.53
C GLU A 826 -10.43 16.76 -17.44
N LYS A 827 -10.79 16.12 -16.33
CA LYS A 827 -10.62 14.68 -16.14
C LYS A 827 -11.51 13.87 -17.11
N GLU A 828 -12.76 14.29 -17.32
CA GLU A 828 -13.68 13.68 -18.27
C GLU A 828 -13.23 13.88 -19.73
N LYS A 829 -12.76 15.08 -20.10
CA LYS A 829 -12.14 15.32 -21.41
C LYS A 829 -10.90 14.45 -21.62
N ARG A 830 -10.05 14.38 -20.59
CA ARG A 830 -8.85 13.52 -20.59
C ARG A 830 -9.21 12.05 -20.78
N SER A 831 -10.24 11.55 -20.06
CA SER A 831 -10.67 10.15 -20.18
C SER A 831 -11.25 9.82 -21.56
N GLY A 832 -11.93 10.76 -22.20
CA GLY A 832 -12.41 10.61 -23.59
C GLY A 832 -11.27 10.61 -24.63
N GLU A 833 -10.21 11.39 -24.40
CA GLU A 833 -9.00 11.39 -25.21
C GLU A 833 -8.14 10.14 -24.93
N ASP A 834 -8.13 9.65 -23.68
CA ASP A 834 -7.37 8.47 -23.26
C ASP A 834 -7.86 7.18 -23.90
N ALA A 835 -9.14 7.01 -24.08
CA ALA A 835 -9.72 5.86 -24.78
C ALA A 835 -9.22 5.73 -26.23
N SER A 836 -8.67 6.81 -26.81
CA SER A 836 -8.07 6.81 -28.14
C SER A 836 -6.55 6.58 -28.16
N ILE A 837 -5.88 6.73 -27.01
CA ILE A 837 -4.41 6.71 -26.92
C ILE A 837 -3.88 5.33 -26.56
N ILE A 838 -4.60 4.58 -25.72
CA ILE A 838 -4.22 3.22 -25.31
C ILE A 838 -5.39 2.29 -25.60
N ALA A 839 -5.15 1.26 -26.39
CA ALA A 839 -6.15 0.23 -26.62
C ALA A 839 -6.28 -0.65 -25.37
N ASP A 840 -7.42 -0.58 -24.72
CA ASP A 840 -7.86 -1.56 -23.72
C ASP A 840 -8.33 -2.83 -24.45
N GLU A 841 -7.45 -3.40 -25.25
CA GLU A 841 -7.76 -4.60 -26.02
C GLU A 841 -7.72 -5.82 -25.09
N ILE A 842 -8.83 -6.54 -25.04
CA ILE A 842 -8.87 -7.82 -24.34
C ILE A 842 -8.14 -8.84 -25.20
N ILE A 843 -7.01 -9.31 -24.71
CA ILE A 843 -6.19 -10.31 -25.38
C ILE A 843 -6.78 -11.68 -25.06
N ASP A 844 -7.30 -12.38 -26.07
CA ASP A 844 -7.79 -13.74 -25.91
C ASP A 844 -6.84 -14.76 -26.53
N GLY A 845 -6.71 -15.92 -25.90
CA GLY A 845 -5.92 -17.04 -26.41
C GLY A 845 -6.31 -18.36 -25.76
N LYS A 846 -5.47 -19.39 -25.89
CA LYS A 846 -5.72 -20.68 -25.26
C LYS A 846 -5.65 -20.59 -23.73
N GLY A 847 -6.45 -21.42 -23.05
CA GLY A 847 -6.51 -21.51 -21.60
C GLY A 847 -5.42 -22.38 -20.95
N GLU A 848 -4.32 -22.66 -21.67
CA GLU A 848 -3.19 -23.44 -21.16
C GLU A 848 -2.12 -22.53 -20.56
N TYR A 849 -1.71 -22.79 -19.31
CA TYR A 849 -0.85 -21.89 -18.55
C TYR A 849 0.26 -22.62 -17.79
N GLU A 850 1.39 -21.96 -17.63
CA GLU A 850 2.51 -22.42 -16.80
C GLU A 850 2.82 -21.37 -15.70
N LEU A 851 2.96 -21.85 -14.46
CA LEU A 851 3.28 -21.04 -13.29
C LEU A 851 4.70 -20.48 -13.37
N PHE A 852 4.84 -19.15 -13.19
CA PHE A 852 6.14 -18.49 -13.16
C PHE A 852 6.37 -17.62 -11.92
N GLY A 853 5.35 -17.29 -11.16
CA GLY A 853 5.47 -16.44 -9.98
C GLY A 853 4.47 -16.80 -8.89
N VAL A 854 4.89 -16.73 -7.64
CA VAL A 854 4.04 -16.94 -6.48
C VAL A 854 4.40 -15.92 -5.41
N VAL A 855 3.40 -15.22 -4.88
CA VAL A 855 3.53 -14.37 -3.69
C VAL A 855 2.88 -15.10 -2.53
N SER A 856 3.64 -15.34 -1.47
CA SER A 856 3.20 -16.05 -0.27
C SER A 856 3.19 -15.12 0.93
N HIS A 857 2.19 -15.29 1.80
CA HIS A 857 2.07 -14.53 3.05
C HIS A 857 2.30 -15.43 4.26
N MET A 858 3.25 -15.03 5.09
CA MET A 858 3.57 -15.63 6.38
C MET A 858 2.95 -14.78 7.49
N GLY A 859 2.04 -15.31 8.24
CA GLY A 859 1.38 -14.58 9.34
C GLY A 859 -0.02 -15.08 9.58
N ALA A 860 -0.58 -14.74 10.73
CA ALA A 860 -1.90 -15.21 11.18
C ALA A 860 -3.07 -14.42 10.56
N ASN A 861 -2.84 -13.18 10.14
CA ASN A 861 -3.86 -12.32 9.50
C ASN A 861 -3.18 -11.38 8.49
N THR A 862 -3.98 -10.62 7.73
CA THR A 862 -3.49 -9.66 6.71
C THR A 862 -2.76 -8.46 7.29
N GLY A 863 -3.07 -8.08 8.52
CA GLY A 863 -2.49 -6.90 9.17
C GLY A 863 -1.14 -7.15 9.85
N CYS A 864 -0.67 -8.41 9.91
CA CYS A 864 0.65 -8.75 10.46
C CYS A 864 1.20 -10.00 9.79
N GLY A 865 2.50 -9.96 9.47
CA GLY A 865 3.19 -11.07 8.84
C GLY A 865 4.28 -10.60 7.90
N HIS A 866 4.60 -11.42 6.92
CA HIS A 866 5.64 -11.12 5.94
C HIS A 866 5.26 -11.70 4.58
N TYR A 867 5.56 -10.97 3.51
CA TYR A 867 5.38 -11.43 2.14
C TYR A 867 6.72 -11.78 1.50
N VAL A 868 6.75 -12.88 0.78
CA VAL A 868 7.88 -13.29 -0.05
C VAL A 868 7.40 -13.65 -1.45
N ALA A 869 8.29 -13.54 -2.43
CA ALA A 869 8.02 -13.95 -3.80
C ALA A 869 8.91 -15.11 -4.22
N HIS A 870 8.34 -16.10 -4.89
CA HIS A 870 9.06 -17.11 -5.63
C HIS A 870 8.83 -16.88 -7.12
N VAL A 871 9.91 -16.77 -7.88
CA VAL A 871 9.84 -16.51 -9.33
C VAL A 871 10.65 -17.57 -10.07
N LYS A 872 10.06 -18.15 -11.11
CA LYS A 872 10.71 -19.15 -11.94
C LYS A 872 11.55 -18.48 -13.02
N LYS A 873 12.87 -18.66 -12.96
CA LYS A 873 13.82 -18.14 -13.93
C LYS A 873 14.74 -19.26 -14.40
N ASP A 874 14.88 -19.43 -15.71
CA ASP A 874 15.71 -20.49 -16.31
C ASP A 874 15.45 -21.89 -15.74
N ASN A 875 14.17 -22.23 -15.52
CA ASN A 875 13.69 -23.48 -14.88
C ASN A 875 14.12 -23.68 -13.41
N GLN A 876 14.60 -22.65 -12.75
CA GLN A 876 14.86 -22.66 -11.32
C GLN A 876 13.92 -21.71 -10.60
N TRP A 877 13.49 -22.10 -9.41
CA TRP A 877 12.75 -21.22 -8.53
C TRP A 877 13.71 -20.33 -7.74
N ILE A 878 13.48 -19.04 -7.77
CA ILE A 878 14.25 -18.03 -7.04
C ILE A 878 13.35 -17.43 -5.97
N LEU A 879 13.80 -17.50 -4.73
CA LEU A 879 13.18 -16.82 -3.60
C LEU A 879 13.68 -15.37 -3.55
N PHE A 880 12.75 -14.44 -3.52
CA PHE A 880 12.96 -13.04 -3.18
C PHE A 880 12.32 -12.78 -1.82
N ASN A 881 13.16 -12.60 -0.82
CA ASN A 881 12.79 -12.26 0.54
C ASN A 881 13.40 -10.90 0.86
N ASP A 882 12.67 -9.85 0.50
CA ASP A 882 13.13 -8.46 0.55
C ASP A 882 14.50 -8.27 -0.13
N GLU A 883 15.56 -7.90 0.62
CA GLU A 883 16.91 -7.69 0.10
C GLU A 883 17.63 -8.98 -0.27
N LYS A 884 17.17 -10.12 0.20
CA LYS A 884 17.86 -11.40 0.00
C LYS A 884 17.26 -12.20 -1.15
N VAL A 885 18.15 -12.73 -1.97
CA VAL A 885 17.77 -13.50 -3.15
C VAL A 885 18.50 -14.83 -3.13
N ALA A 886 17.78 -15.95 -3.24
CA ALA A 886 18.35 -17.28 -3.15
C ALA A 886 17.67 -18.26 -4.12
N VAL A 887 18.37 -19.34 -4.45
CA VAL A 887 17.74 -20.47 -5.16
C VAL A 887 16.86 -21.24 -4.19
N SER A 888 15.60 -21.45 -4.56
CA SER A 888 14.65 -22.29 -3.87
C SER A 888 14.62 -23.67 -4.51
N GLU A 889 14.91 -24.74 -3.74
CA GLU A 889 14.91 -26.11 -4.21
C GLU A 889 13.51 -26.73 -4.10
N ASN A 890 12.74 -26.36 -3.07
CA ASN A 890 11.41 -26.88 -2.78
C ASN A 890 10.44 -25.74 -2.44
N PRO A 891 10.09 -24.89 -3.44
CA PRO A 891 9.25 -23.73 -3.19
C PRO A 891 7.89 -24.14 -2.59
N PRO A 892 7.38 -23.43 -1.59
CA PRO A 892 6.13 -23.75 -0.90
C PRO A 892 4.90 -23.38 -1.74
N LEU A 893 4.77 -23.94 -2.94
CA LEU A 893 3.75 -23.58 -3.93
C LEU A 893 2.32 -23.74 -3.38
N GLY A 894 2.11 -24.68 -2.44
CA GLY A 894 0.79 -24.88 -1.84
C GLY A 894 0.38 -23.81 -0.82
N LEU A 895 1.29 -22.91 -0.42
CA LEU A 895 1.04 -21.85 0.57
C LEU A 895 0.92 -20.47 -0.08
N GLY A 896 0.97 -20.38 -1.41
CA GLY A 896 0.83 -19.13 -2.13
C GLY A 896 -0.50 -18.41 -1.86
N TYR A 897 -0.46 -17.10 -1.95
CA TYR A 897 -1.60 -16.21 -1.89
C TYR A 897 -1.98 -15.72 -3.28
N LEU A 898 -0.98 -15.18 -4.05
CA LEU A 898 -1.13 -14.81 -5.45
C LEU A 898 -0.26 -15.72 -6.31
N TYR A 899 -0.82 -16.23 -7.39
CA TYR A 899 -0.13 -17.06 -8.37
C TYR A 899 -0.19 -16.37 -9.74
N PHE A 900 0.93 -16.40 -10.45
CA PHE A 900 1.05 -15.78 -11.76
C PHE A 900 1.44 -16.83 -12.79
N PHE A 901 0.55 -17.03 -13.73
CA PHE A 901 0.70 -18.02 -14.78
C PHE A 901 0.89 -17.33 -16.12
N ARG A 902 1.82 -17.83 -16.92
CA ARG A 902 2.03 -17.37 -18.29
C ARG A 902 1.38 -18.35 -19.25
N ARG A 903 0.65 -17.85 -20.25
CA ARG A 903 0.05 -18.66 -21.29
C ARG A 903 1.14 -19.33 -22.12
N THR A 904 0.96 -20.64 -22.41
CA THR A 904 1.92 -21.48 -23.15
C THR A 904 1.60 -21.58 -24.64
#